data_8fc045bbebb3effedc218e40d9c343c1
#
_entry.id   8fc045bbebb3effedc218e40d9c343c1
#
_cell.length_a   1.000
_cell.length_b   1.000
_cell.length_c   1.000
_cell.angle_alpha   90.00
_cell.angle_beta   90.00
_cell.angle_gamma   90.00
#
_symmetry.space_group_name_H-M   'P 1'
#
loop_
_entity.id
_entity.type
_entity.pdbx_description
1 polymer ?
#
loop_
_entity_poly.entity_id
_entity_poly.type
_entity_poly.pdbx_seq_one_letter_code
_entity_poly.pdbx_strand_id
1 'polypeptide(L)'
;MKQKNYKLLVCALAMANISAFSINNCFANVADNNVHENIVSAESLTEEVVAAKIDETMQDVSADNEVEKEDKEIVINNDKKNKVDKVQDPEAIAKMNTWKEQRPTEETIKNNNSAYTDMTVVSVDVVGNEKIAKEDILNVLTVKAGDKFNIKNIEQDRNNIYNTGYFYDNYPSYEVVPEGVKITYHVMENPVLNSVEILGNQVYSTDKIEDMLTVKKGEILNIRQLNTDLANIEASYRQDGYILAKLRDISIDESGNLTLTFNEGILEGYVVKGNDKTKDYVITREMRIKPGEVFDAKKARRSMQRVYNLGFFEDVSVKILPGKEDPNNIIMELTVIEKRTGSFGIGAGYSSEDGLLGMVSIGDTNFRGTGDSVKAMYEFGGEDGDDSGYSISYTKPWLDEKETTGTFRIYDRKFEYDDYDNGGDLIETYDKKNQGYELNFGRPTDEYTMNYLGFKINNTEYRGHEDGLDRSKNTEWLDNNFGETRSIIASQVRDTRDNIFYPTEGTRTSLSVEYAGLGGDFDYTKLTGSVQKYYKVGHAQVLALRGSAGYANEDLPEAALFEVGGQNSVRGYRDGQFSGNKMLMGTVEYRFPLVNKVQGALFTDVGDAWGGKSWGPWSSIEDDLDLHASVGLGLQMQTPIGALRLDYGWGEDGGRLHFNVGGNF
;
A
#
# COMPACT_ATOMS: atom_id res chain seq x y z
N MET A 1 14.64 2.51 -52.37
CA MET A 1 15.09 3.06 -51.07
C MET A 1 14.00 3.34 -50.03
N LYS A 2 12.71 3.49 -50.38
CA LYS A 2 11.63 3.76 -49.38
C LYS A 2 11.01 2.49 -48.71
N GLN A 3 11.21 1.32 -49.27
CA GLN A 3 10.65 0.06 -48.69
C GLN A 3 11.53 -0.64 -47.67
N LYS A 4 12.85 -0.34 -47.59
CA LYS A 4 13.75 -0.91 -46.59
C LYS A 4 13.55 -0.32 -45.18
N ASN A 5 13.16 0.95 -45.10
CA ASN A 5 13.03 1.63 -43.79
C ASN A 5 11.77 1.24 -43.01
N TYR A 6 10.71 0.72 -43.69
CA TYR A 6 9.52 0.21 -42.98
C TYR A 6 9.71 -1.18 -42.36
N LYS A 7 10.57 -2.01 -42.96
CA LYS A 7 10.90 -3.31 -42.37
C LYS A 7 11.77 -3.17 -41.12
N LEU A 8 12.67 -2.20 -41.07
CA LEU A 8 13.45 -1.89 -39.87
C LEU A 8 12.56 -1.39 -38.70
N LEU A 9 11.55 -0.57 -39.00
CA LEU A 9 10.67 -0.03 -37.96
C LEU A 9 9.72 -1.11 -37.39
N VAL A 10 9.28 -2.05 -38.21
CA VAL A 10 8.41 -3.17 -37.79
C VAL A 10 9.21 -4.24 -37.05
N CYS A 11 10.47 -4.49 -37.44
CA CYS A 11 11.37 -5.35 -36.67
C CYS A 11 11.72 -4.73 -35.30
N ALA A 12 12.02 -3.44 -35.23
CA ALA A 12 12.29 -2.75 -33.96
C ALA A 12 11.14 -2.81 -32.95
N LEU A 13 9.89 -2.91 -33.41
CA LEU A 13 8.70 -3.07 -32.56
C LEU A 13 8.49 -4.49 -32.02
N ALA A 14 9.11 -5.50 -32.63
CA ALA A 14 9.01 -6.90 -32.20
C ALA A 14 10.11 -7.33 -31.21
N MET A 15 11.21 -6.60 -31.13
CA MET A 15 12.45 -6.96 -30.41
C MET A 15 12.43 -6.77 -28.91
N ALA A 16 11.33 -6.34 -28.38
CA ALA A 16 11.22 -5.73 -27.09
C ALA A 16 11.32 -6.64 -25.86
N ASN A 17 11.53 -7.92 -25.98
CA ASN A 17 11.45 -8.86 -24.85
C ASN A 17 12.71 -9.71 -24.59
N ILE A 18 13.77 -9.56 -25.34
CA ILE A 18 14.85 -10.58 -25.33
C ILE A 18 16.16 -10.12 -24.66
N SER A 19 16.53 -8.86 -24.77
CA SER A 19 17.83 -8.37 -24.25
C SER A 19 17.87 -8.06 -22.73
N ALA A 20 16.81 -8.33 -21.98
CA ALA A 20 16.79 -8.10 -20.52
C ALA A 20 17.41 -9.23 -19.68
N PHE A 21 18.12 -10.17 -20.26
CA PHE A 21 18.70 -11.33 -19.56
C PHE A 21 20.22 -11.37 -19.61
N SER A 22 20.89 -10.30 -19.25
CA SER A 22 22.25 -10.47 -18.77
C SER A 22 22.22 -11.12 -17.38
N ILE A 23 23.05 -12.12 -17.21
CA ILE A 23 23.05 -13.09 -16.09
C ILE A 23 23.14 -12.46 -14.70
N ASN A 24 23.59 -11.21 -14.58
CA ASN A 24 23.75 -10.49 -13.32
C ASN A 24 22.49 -9.87 -12.71
N ASN A 25 21.33 -9.89 -13.40
CA ASN A 25 20.09 -9.32 -12.90
C ASN A 25 19.04 -10.36 -12.44
N CYS A 26 19.40 -11.64 -12.34
CA CYS A 26 18.46 -12.74 -12.08
C CYS A 26 17.73 -12.64 -10.72
N PHE A 27 18.34 -12.01 -9.72
CA PHE A 27 17.78 -11.99 -8.36
C PHE A 27 16.89 -10.77 -8.07
N ALA A 28 17.16 -9.63 -8.65
CA ALA A 28 16.31 -8.45 -8.48
C ALA A 28 14.99 -8.55 -9.27
N ASN A 29 15.00 -9.26 -10.41
CA ASN A 29 13.82 -9.38 -11.27
C ASN A 29 12.85 -10.51 -10.87
N VAL A 30 13.24 -11.46 -10.01
CA VAL A 30 12.36 -12.55 -9.58
C VAL A 30 11.21 -12.05 -8.68
N ALA A 31 11.43 -10.99 -7.91
CA ALA A 31 10.37 -10.39 -7.09
C ALA A 31 9.44 -9.47 -7.89
N ASP A 32 9.96 -8.76 -8.90
CA ASP A 32 9.20 -7.78 -9.67
C ASP A 32 8.37 -8.42 -10.81
N ASN A 33 8.85 -9.51 -11.42
CA ASN A 33 8.18 -10.12 -12.59
C ASN A 33 6.93 -10.95 -12.27
N ASN A 34 6.69 -11.32 -11.01
CA ASN A 34 5.55 -12.17 -10.67
C ASN A 34 4.25 -11.43 -10.33
N VAL A 35 4.28 -10.11 -10.19
CA VAL A 35 3.09 -9.33 -9.78
C VAL A 35 2.54 -8.42 -10.90
N HIS A 36 3.34 -8.08 -11.93
CA HIS A 36 3.00 -6.99 -12.84
C HIS A 36 2.87 -7.31 -14.34
N GLU A 37 3.19 -8.52 -14.81
CA GLU A 37 3.05 -8.85 -16.24
C GLU A 37 1.59 -8.89 -16.77
N ASN A 38 0.58 -8.85 -15.90
CA ASN A 38 -0.83 -8.94 -16.29
C ASN A 38 -1.61 -7.59 -16.28
N ILE A 39 -0.93 -6.45 -16.08
CA ILE A 39 -1.63 -5.14 -16.03
C ILE A 39 -1.82 -4.51 -17.44
N VAL A 40 -1.50 -5.21 -18.51
CA VAL A 40 -1.31 -4.61 -19.85
C VAL A 40 -2.56 -4.59 -20.73
N SER A 41 -3.73 -5.01 -20.29
CA SER A 41 -4.94 -4.94 -21.12
C SER A 41 -6.20 -4.36 -20.46
N ALA A 42 -6.10 -3.80 -19.27
CA ALA A 42 -7.18 -2.99 -18.70
C ALA A 42 -6.79 -1.51 -18.78
N GLU A 43 -7.69 -0.65 -19.22
CA GLU A 43 -7.59 0.80 -19.02
C GLU A 43 -7.10 1.02 -17.58
N SER A 44 -6.02 1.77 -17.43
CA SER A 44 -5.34 2.00 -16.16
C SER A 44 -6.34 2.50 -15.10
N LEU A 45 -6.90 1.57 -14.36
CA LEU A 45 -7.51 1.87 -13.07
C LEU A 45 -6.35 2.29 -12.16
N THR A 46 -6.09 3.58 -12.11
CA THR A 46 -5.10 4.16 -11.20
C THR A 46 -5.46 3.77 -9.76
N GLU A 47 -4.48 3.74 -8.86
CA GLU A 47 -4.74 3.53 -7.42
C GLU A 47 -5.87 4.44 -6.91
N GLU A 48 -6.02 5.64 -7.48
CA GLU A 48 -7.09 6.59 -7.22
C GLU A 48 -8.48 6.06 -7.61
N VAL A 49 -8.63 5.34 -8.72
CA VAL A 49 -9.93 4.80 -9.17
C VAL A 49 -10.34 3.59 -8.30
N VAL A 50 -9.38 2.75 -7.90
CA VAL A 50 -9.64 1.64 -6.97
C VAL A 50 -9.97 2.19 -5.58
N ALA A 51 -9.24 3.20 -5.11
CA ALA A 51 -9.51 3.87 -3.84
C ALA A 51 -10.87 4.58 -3.86
N ALA A 52 -11.23 5.26 -4.96
CA ALA A 52 -12.52 5.93 -5.13
C ALA A 52 -13.69 4.95 -5.12
N LYS A 53 -13.59 3.80 -5.80
CA LYS A 53 -14.62 2.74 -5.75
C LYS A 53 -14.78 2.14 -4.35
N ILE A 54 -13.68 1.96 -3.62
CA ILE A 54 -13.72 1.47 -2.24
C ILE A 54 -14.33 2.54 -1.32
N ASP A 55 -13.97 3.81 -1.51
CA ASP A 55 -14.52 4.94 -0.74
C ASP A 55 -16.01 5.13 -1.03
N GLU A 56 -16.48 4.96 -2.27
CA GLU A 56 -17.92 4.99 -2.62
C GLU A 56 -18.67 3.85 -1.91
N THR A 57 -18.16 2.64 -1.91
CA THR A 57 -18.75 1.50 -1.20
C THR A 57 -18.73 1.68 0.32
N MET A 58 -17.68 2.32 0.86
CA MET A 58 -17.58 2.62 2.30
C MET A 58 -18.45 3.82 2.70
N GLN A 59 -18.70 4.77 1.79
CA GLN A 59 -19.65 5.88 2.01
C GLN A 59 -21.09 5.40 2.03
N ASP A 60 -21.46 4.43 1.18
CA ASP A 60 -22.79 3.81 1.22
C ASP A 60 -23.05 3.10 2.57
N VAL A 61 -22.04 2.44 3.14
CA VAL A 61 -22.14 1.83 4.47
C VAL A 61 -22.28 2.89 5.57
N SER A 62 -21.68 4.08 5.39
CA SER A 62 -21.85 5.19 6.33
C SER A 62 -23.18 5.94 6.12
N ALA A 63 -23.68 6.02 4.88
CA ALA A 63 -24.92 6.70 4.53
C ALA A 63 -26.17 5.91 4.98
N ASP A 64 -26.17 4.57 4.83
CA ASP A 64 -27.24 3.70 5.35
C ASP A 64 -27.36 3.75 6.89
N ASN A 65 -26.32 4.26 7.57
CA ASN A 65 -26.32 4.48 9.02
C ASN A 65 -26.62 5.94 9.43
N GLU A 66 -26.77 6.87 8.47
CA GLU A 66 -27.17 8.27 8.74
C GLU A 66 -28.69 8.49 8.79
N VAL A 67 -29.51 7.46 8.49
CA VAL A 67 -30.95 7.51 8.69
C VAL A 67 -31.23 7.20 10.16
N GLU A 68 -31.22 8.21 10.93
CA GLU A 68 -31.89 8.51 12.21
C GLU A 68 -30.99 9.43 13.03
N LYS A 69 -31.03 10.73 12.70
CA LYS A 69 -30.82 11.76 13.71
C LYS A 69 -32.08 11.84 14.58
N GLU A 70 -32.39 10.78 15.29
CA GLU A 70 -33.14 10.91 16.52
C GLU A 70 -32.17 11.46 17.56
N ASP A 71 -32.50 12.61 18.13
CA ASP A 71 -31.91 13.06 19.40
C ASP A 71 -32.07 11.88 20.37
N LYS A 72 -30.97 11.20 20.66
CA LYS A 72 -30.98 10.07 21.59
C LYS A 72 -31.41 10.64 22.92
N GLU A 73 -32.65 10.39 23.28
CA GLU A 73 -33.22 10.75 24.58
C GLU A 73 -32.38 10.05 25.66
N ILE A 74 -31.65 10.81 26.45
CA ILE A 74 -30.85 10.25 27.55
C ILE A 74 -31.85 9.80 28.61
N VAL A 75 -32.10 8.50 28.62
CA VAL A 75 -33.00 7.88 29.59
C VAL A 75 -32.24 7.67 30.89
N ILE A 76 -32.72 8.33 31.95
CA ILE A 76 -32.25 8.02 33.31
C ILE A 76 -32.88 6.69 33.72
N ASN A 77 -32.11 5.64 33.65
CA ASN A 77 -32.58 4.26 33.83
C ASN A 77 -32.18 3.69 35.18
N ASN A 78 -33.11 3.00 35.83
CA ASN A 78 -33.00 2.44 37.18
C ASN A 78 -32.70 0.91 37.18
N ASP A 79 -32.22 0.31 36.05
CA ASP A 79 -32.03 -1.14 35.98
C ASP A 79 -30.60 -1.56 36.32
N LYS A 80 -30.51 -2.33 37.38
CA LYS A 80 -29.31 -2.90 37.98
C LYS A 80 -28.76 -4.03 37.16
N LYS A 81 -27.47 -3.93 36.68
CA LYS A 81 -26.47 -5.02 36.71
C LYS A 81 -25.17 -4.60 36.05
N ASN A 82 -24.21 -4.07 36.81
CA ASN A 82 -22.81 -4.41 36.70
C ASN A 82 -22.05 -3.76 37.85
N LYS A 83 -21.09 -4.49 38.46
CA LYS A 83 -20.36 -4.04 39.63
C LYS A 83 -19.24 -3.09 39.29
N VAL A 84 -19.52 -1.81 39.37
CA VAL A 84 -18.56 -0.77 39.76
C VAL A 84 -19.13 -0.21 41.05
N ASP A 85 -18.31 0.18 42.02
CA ASP A 85 -18.78 0.86 43.24
C ASP A 85 -19.36 2.22 42.85
N LYS A 86 -20.66 2.18 42.44
CA LYS A 86 -21.43 3.38 42.09
C LYS A 86 -21.66 4.15 43.37
N VAL A 87 -21.29 5.41 43.35
CA VAL A 87 -21.61 6.35 44.45
C VAL A 87 -23.11 6.39 44.56
N GLN A 88 -23.66 6.09 45.74
CA GLN A 88 -25.08 6.24 46.01
C GLN A 88 -25.25 7.57 46.76
N ASP A 89 -26.06 8.45 46.18
CA ASP A 89 -26.48 9.72 46.79
C ASP A 89 -27.98 9.66 47.20
N PRO A 90 -28.26 9.28 48.45
CA PRO A 90 -29.65 9.12 48.90
C PRO A 90 -30.45 10.43 48.86
N GLU A 91 -29.78 11.58 48.98
CA GLU A 91 -30.43 12.90 48.96
C GLU A 91 -30.88 13.25 47.53
N ALA A 92 -30.02 13.03 46.54
CA ALA A 92 -30.34 13.22 45.13
C ALA A 92 -31.50 12.30 44.69
N ILE A 93 -31.49 11.03 45.11
CA ILE A 93 -32.55 10.06 44.85
C ILE A 93 -33.88 10.52 45.47
N ALA A 94 -33.86 10.94 46.73
CA ALA A 94 -35.06 11.41 47.41
C ALA A 94 -35.65 12.66 46.75
N LYS A 95 -34.80 13.59 46.31
CA LYS A 95 -35.20 14.80 45.61
C LYS A 95 -35.87 14.51 44.27
N MET A 96 -35.29 13.61 43.49
CA MET A 96 -35.84 13.17 42.21
C MET A 96 -37.22 12.50 42.38
N ASN A 97 -37.36 11.66 43.39
CA ASN A 97 -38.65 10.99 43.68
C ASN A 97 -39.72 12.01 44.11
N THR A 98 -39.35 12.98 44.96
CA THR A 98 -40.27 14.07 45.37
C THR A 98 -40.70 14.90 44.14
N TRP A 99 -39.78 15.22 43.22
CA TRP A 99 -40.13 15.91 41.97
C TRP A 99 -41.12 15.12 41.14
N LYS A 100 -40.88 13.81 40.90
CA LYS A 100 -41.77 12.94 40.13
C LYS A 100 -43.19 12.86 40.72
N GLU A 101 -43.30 12.90 42.05
CA GLU A 101 -44.58 12.89 42.74
C GLU A 101 -45.34 14.24 42.67
N GLN A 102 -44.62 15.35 42.70
CA GLN A 102 -45.21 16.69 42.74
C GLN A 102 -45.46 17.32 41.36
N ARG A 103 -44.77 16.82 40.31
CA ARG A 103 -44.86 17.35 38.97
C ARG A 103 -46.27 17.16 38.38
N PRO A 104 -46.95 18.22 37.90
CA PRO A 104 -48.19 18.07 37.16
C PRO A 104 -48.03 17.30 35.86
N THR A 105 -49.08 16.61 35.41
CA THR A 105 -49.09 15.95 34.09
C THR A 105 -49.03 17.00 32.98
N GLU A 106 -48.48 16.67 31.81
CA GLU A 106 -48.41 17.56 30.64
C GLU A 106 -49.83 18.03 30.22
N GLU A 107 -50.85 17.17 30.38
CA GLU A 107 -52.24 17.54 30.12
C GLU A 107 -52.75 18.63 31.11
N THR A 108 -52.38 18.52 32.39
CA THR A 108 -52.73 19.54 33.42
C THR A 108 -51.98 20.85 33.11
N ILE A 109 -50.74 20.82 32.72
CA ILE A 109 -49.97 22.00 32.33
C ILE A 109 -50.62 22.70 31.13
N LYS A 110 -50.98 21.96 30.07
CA LYS A 110 -51.64 22.50 28.87
C LYS A 110 -53.04 23.09 29.17
N ASN A 111 -53.81 22.43 29.99
CA ASN A 111 -55.17 22.92 30.39
C ASN A 111 -55.08 24.20 31.21
N ASN A 112 -54.11 24.28 32.13
CA ASN A 112 -53.86 25.49 32.91
C ASN A 112 -53.44 26.66 32.03
N ASN A 113 -52.55 26.40 31.04
CA ASN A 113 -52.05 27.42 30.12
C ASN A 113 -53.18 28.16 29.36
N SER A 114 -54.24 27.46 28.98
CA SER A 114 -55.35 28.06 28.21
C SER A 114 -56.22 29.00 29.00
N ALA A 115 -56.22 28.90 30.32
CA ALA A 115 -57.10 29.70 31.22
C ALA A 115 -56.63 31.17 31.35
N TYR A 116 -55.39 31.52 31.01
CA TYR A 116 -54.79 32.84 31.29
C TYR A 116 -54.55 33.68 30.03
N THR A 117 -55.08 33.25 28.89
CA THR A 117 -54.89 33.93 27.60
C THR A 117 -55.20 35.41 27.69
N ASP A 118 -54.35 36.28 27.16
CA ASP A 118 -54.44 37.74 27.12
C ASP A 118 -54.34 38.51 28.47
N MET A 119 -54.11 37.81 29.58
CA MET A 119 -53.79 38.50 30.84
C MET A 119 -52.42 39.18 30.74
N THR A 120 -52.21 40.25 31.54
CA THR A 120 -50.87 40.88 31.61
C THR A 120 -50.02 40.10 32.59
N VAL A 121 -48.75 39.77 32.18
CA VAL A 121 -47.76 39.12 33.04
C VAL A 121 -47.22 40.15 34.03
N VAL A 122 -47.46 39.94 35.32
CA VAL A 122 -47.06 40.87 36.40
C VAL A 122 -45.57 40.60 36.77
N SER A 123 -45.23 39.34 36.90
CA SER A 123 -43.84 38.93 37.22
C SER A 123 -43.56 37.54 36.67
N VAL A 124 -42.28 37.29 36.40
CA VAL A 124 -41.75 35.98 36.05
C VAL A 124 -40.69 35.59 37.07
N ASP A 125 -40.82 34.41 37.63
CA ASP A 125 -39.93 33.89 38.67
C ASP A 125 -39.46 32.45 38.36
N VAL A 126 -38.39 32.00 39.01
CA VAL A 126 -37.83 30.63 38.90
C VAL A 126 -37.59 30.09 40.29
N VAL A 127 -38.00 28.84 40.50
CA VAL A 127 -37.79 28.12 41.76
C VAL A 127 -37.32 26.69 41.50
N GLY A 128 -36.55 26.12 42.44
CA GLY A 128 -35.99 24.78 42.34
C GLY A 128 -34.55 24.74 41.83
N ASN A 129 -34.01 25.89 41.41
CA ASN A 129 -32.58 26.02 41.11
C ASN A 129 -31.77 26.06 42.41
N GLU A 130 -30.63 25.34 42.46
CA GLU A 130 -29.76 25.26 43.64
C GLU A 130 -28.34 25.74 43.32
N LYS A 131 -27.77 25.27 42.20
CA LYS A 131 -26.42 25.59 41.77
C LYS A 131 -26.37 26.51 40.57
N ILE A 132 -27.37 26.48 39.72
CA ILE A 132 -27.50 27.39 38.58
C ILE A 132 -28.10 28.69 39.05
N ALA A 133 -27.42 29.81 38.74
CA ALA A 133 -27.92 31.14 39.15
C ALA A 133 -29.29 31.43 38.52
N LYS A 134 -30.21 31.97 39.35
CA LYS A 134 -31.55 32.34 38.91
C LYS A 134 -31.54 33.31 37.73
N GLU A 135 -30.61 34.24 37.76
CA GLU A 135 -30.39 35.26 36.74
C GLU A 135 -30.09 34.63 35.38
N ASP A 136 -29.29 33.55 35.34
CA ASP A 136 -28.93 32.86 34.11
C ASP A 136 -30.17 32.18 33.48
N ILE A 137 -31.06 31.64 34.32
CA ILE A 137 -32.31 31.05 33.86
C ILE A 137 -33.27 32.15 33.36
N LEU A 138 -33.42 33.24 34.10
CA LEU A 138 -34.30 34.36 33.71
C LEU A 138 -33.80 35.03 32.41
N ASN A 139 -32.54 35.00 32.12
CA ASN A 139 -31.93 35.58 30.89
C ASN A 139 -32.32 34.82 29.61
N VAL A 140 -32.61 33.54 29.69
CA VAL A 140 -33.03 32.73 28.53
C VAL A 140 -34.53 32.76 28.27
N LEU A 141 -35.33 33.35 29.20
CA LEU A 141 -36.77 33.47 29.03
C LEU A 141 -37.15 34.61 28.08
N THR A 142 -38.12 34.36 27.21
CA THR A 142 -38.67 35.37 26.29
C THR A 142 -39.75 36.21 26.96
N VAL A 143 -40.56 35.62 27.87
CA VAL A 143 -41.66 36.29 28.59
C VAL A 143 -41.08 37.17 29.70
N LYS A 144 -41.49 38.43 29.73
CA LYS A 144 -41.10 39.42 30.72
C LYS A 144 -42.32 40.04 31.40
N ALA A 145 -42.09 40.66 32.55
CA ALA A 145 -43.13 41.47 33.22
C ALA A 145 -43.63 42.60 32.29
N GLY A 146 -44.95 42.75 32.15
CA GLY A 146 -45.59 43.69 31.23
C GLY A 146 -46.10 43.07 29.93
N ASP A 147 -45.62 41.88 29.56
CA ASP A 147 -46.06 41.19 28.35
C ASP A 147 -47.53 40.68 28.48
N LYS A 148 -48.11 40.35 27.32
CA LYS A 148 -49.39 39.62 27.32
C LYS A 148 -49.09 38.12 27.41
N PHE A 149 -49.85 37.42 28.25
CA PHE A 149 -49.72 35.97 28.40
C PHE A 149 -49.99 35.29 27.06
N ASN A 150 -49.03 34.51 26.60
CA ASN A 150 -49.08 33.74 25.36
C ASN A 150 -48.50 32.34 25.58
N ILE A 151 -49.34 31.33 25.38
CA ILE A 151 -48.97 29.92 25.59
C ILE A 151 -47.74 29.51 24.77
N LYS A 152 -47.62 29.99 23.52
CA LYS A 152 -46.48 29.67 22.66
C LYS A 152 -45.17 30.20 23.21
N ASN A 153 -45.19 31.38 23.83
CA ASN A 153 -44.02 31.97 24.46
C ASN A 153 -43.62 31.20 25.73
N ILE A 154 -44.63 30.71 26.48
CA ILE A 154 -44.42 29.87 27.67
C ILE A 154 -43.78 28.52 27.27
N GLU A 155 -44.29 27.88 26.21
CA GLU A 155 -43.71 26.65 25.68
C GLU A 155 -42.28 26.90 25.14
N GLN A 156 -42.05 28.03 24.47
CA GLN A 156 -40.72 28.43 24.03
C GLN A 156 -39.76 28.62 25.20
N ASP A 157 -40.22 29.25 26.29
CA ASP A 157 -39.42 29.46 27.49
C ASP A 157 -39.06 28.13 28.18
N ARG A 158 -40.00 27.19 28.25
CA ARG A 158 -39.73 25.83 28.72
C ARG A 158 -38.64 25.16 27.90
N ASN A 159 -38.72 25.26 26.56
CA ASN A 159 -37.72 24.73 25.67
C ASN A 159 -36.39 25.46 25.82
N ASN A 160 -36.37 26.78 26.03
CA ASN A 160 -35.18 27.55 26.26
C ASN A 160 -34.45 27.11 27.55
N ILE A 161 -35.19 26.88 28.64
CA ILE A 161 -34.65 26.35 29.89
C ILE A 161 -34.04 24.96 29.65
N TYR A 162 -34.78 24.04 29.01
CA TYR A 162 -34.32 22.70 28.70
C TYR A 162 -33.07 22.73 27.81
N ASN A 163 -33.06 23.58 26.80
CA ASN A 163 -31.95 23.73 25.86
C ASN A 163 -30.68 24.33 26.47
N THR A 164 -30.70 24.85 27.70
CA THR A 164 -29.45 25.18 28.41
C THR A 164 -28.64 23.93 28.73
N GLY A 165 -29.30 22.76 28.81
CA GLY A 165 -28.67 21.46 29.08
C GLY A 165 -28.46 21.14 30.56
N TYR A 166 -28.78 22.06 31.50
CA TYR A 166 -28.58 21.86 32.94
C TYR A 166 -29.76 21.29 33.67
N PHE A 167 -30.93 21.24 33.04
CA PHE A 167 -32.18 20.87 33.70
C PHE A 167 -32.74 19.57 33.19
N TYR A 168 -33.06 18.69 34.12
CA TYR A 168 -33.75 17.42 33.87
C TYR A 168 -35.17 17.64 33.38
N ASP A 169 -35.88 18.61 34.03
CA ASP A 169 -37.28 18.93 33.70
C ASP A 169 -37.61 20.36 34.18
N ASN A 170 -38.67 20.91 33.61
CA ASN A 170 -39.24 22.17 34.05
C ASN A 170 -40.75 22.25 33.74
N TYR A 171 -41.51 22.96 34.57
CA TYR A 171 -42.91 23.27 34.31
C TYR A 171 -43.31 24.64 34.89
N PRO A 172 -44.25 25.37 34.27
CA PRO A 172 -44.77 26.64 34.78
C PRO A 172 -45.91 26.43 35.77
N SER A 173 -46.02 27.30 36.74
CA SER A 173 -47.21 27.51 37.56
C SER A 173 -47.67 28.95 37.49
N TYR A 174 -48.95 29.20 37.76
CA TYR A 174 -49.56 30.49 37.57
C TYR A 174 -50.38 30.91 38.83
N GLU A 175 -50.23 32.17 39.24
CA GLU A 175 -50.97 32.81 40.30
C GLU A 175 -51.68 34.01 39.72
N VAL A 176 -53.03 34.05 39.79
CA VAL A 176 -53.84 35.19 39.38
C VAL A 176 -53.86 36.25 40.49
N VAL A 177 -53.52 37.46 40.14
CA VAL A 177 -53.53 38.64 41.01
C VAL A 177 -54.37 39.72 40.36
N PRO A 178 -54.81 40.76 41.11
CA PRO A 178 -55.70 41.80 40.57
C PRO A 178 -55.14 42.51 39.32
N GLU A 179 -53.82 42.61 39.22
CA GLU A 179 -53.08 43.28 38.14
C GLU A 179 -52.82 42.39 36.95
N GLY A 180 -53.02 41.04 37.03
CA GLY A 180 -52.74 40.08 35.96
C GLY A 180 -52.38 38.70 36.48
N VAL A 181 -51.34 38.08 35.88
CA VAL A 181 -50.84 36.73 36.21
C VAL A 181 -49.33 36.76 36.54
N LYS A 182 -48.95 36.10 37.63
CA LYS A 182 -47.56 35.79 37.94
C LYS A 182 -47.24 34.40 37.38
N ILE A 183 -46.05 34.26 36.76
CA ILE A 183 -45.57 33.02 36.21
C ILE A 183 -44.39 32.58 37.06
N THR A 184 -44.39 31.33 37.53
CA THR A 184 -43.24 30.72 38.22
C THR A 184 -42.84 29.46 37.47
N TYR A 185 -41.61 29.43 36.94
CA TYR A 185 -41.03 28.23 36.37
C TYR A 185 -40.40 27.39 37.47
N HIS A 186 -40.89 26.19 37.65
CA HIS A 186 -40.30 25.20 38.52
C HIS A 186 -39.27 24.44 37.68
N VAL A 187 -38.04 24.32 38.17
CA VAL A 187 -36.95 23.65 37.48
C VAL A 187 -36.37 22.55 38.35
N MET A 188 -35.94 21.48 37.73
CA MET A 188 -35.17 20.41 38.35
C MET A 188 -33.81 20.33 37.67
N GLU A 189 -32.73 20.60 38.40
CA GLU A 189 -31.39 20.51 37.89
C GLU A 189 -30.98 19.03 37.66
N ASN A 190 -30.13 18.79 36.64
CA ASN A 190 -29.52 17.48 36.44
C ASN A 190 -28.67 17.07 37.67
N PRO A 191 -28.40 15.78 37.87
CA PRO A 191 -27.55 15.34 38.93
C PRO A 191 -26.09 15.87 38.76
N VAL A 192 -25.39 15.99 39.86
CA VAL A 192 -23.95 16.28 39.85
C VAL A 192 -23.22 15.03 39.33
N LEU A 193 -22.32 15.21 38.37
CA LEU A 193 -21.51 14.12 37.82
C LEU A 193 -20.56 13.59 38.88
N ASN A 194 -20.78 12.39 39.40
CA ASN A 194 -19.96 11.76 40.42
C ASN A 194 -18.92 10.78 39.87
N SER A 195 -19.31 9.99 38.88
CA SER A 195 -18.40 9.03 38.22
C SER A 195 -18.72 8.90 36.74
N VAL A 196 -17.72 8.50 35.96
CA VAL A 196 -17.86 8.11 34.57
C VAL A 196 -17.33 6.70 34.42
N GLU A 197 -18.14 5.80 33.89
CA GLU A 197 -17.79 4.44 33.54
C GLU A 197 -17.84 4.29 32.03
N ILE A 198 -16.78 3.80 31.39
CA ILE A 198 -16.69 3.62 29.95
C ILE A 198 -16.52 2.13 29.67
N LEU A 199 -17.40 1.59 28.84
CA LEU A 199 -17.46 0.16 28.51
C LEU A 199 -17.38 -0.05 26.99
N GLY A 200 -16.82 -1.20 26.57
CA GLY A 200 -16.77 -1.63 25.17
C GLY A 200 -15.71 -0.93 24.31
N ASN A 201 -14.91 -0.06 24.91
CA ASN A 201 -13.79 0.62 24.24
C ASN A 201 -12.54 -0.28 24.23
N GLN A 202 -12.00 -0.58 23.05
CA GLN A 202 -10.77 -1.35 22.84
C GLN A 202 -9.70 -0.51 22.15
N VAL A 203 -10.09 0.36 21.23
CA VAL A 203 -9.21 1.22 20.43
C VAL A 203 -8.71 2.41 21.24
N TYR A 204 -9.64 3.14 21.85
CA TYR A 204 -9.29 4.25 22.73
C TYR A 204 -9.28 3.78 24.18
N SER A 205 -8.22 4.13 24.91
CA SER A 205 -8.19 3.87 26.34
C SER A 205 -9.27 4.70 27.08
N THR A 206 -9.72 4.20 28.23
CA THR A 206 -10.67 4.92 29.08
C THR A 206 -10.18 6.33 29.38
N ASP A 207 -8.90 6.51 29.74
CA ASP A 207 -8.30 7.82 30.03
C ASP A 207 -8.39 8.76 28.82
N LYS A 208 -8.12 8.25 27.59
CA LYS A 208 -8.22 9.07 26.37
C LYS A 208 -9.65 9.56 26.14
N ILE A 209 -10.67 8.71 26.37
CA ILE A 209 -12.07 9.09 26.23
C ILE A 209 -12.47 10.08 27.32
N GLU A 210 -12.06 9.86 28.61
CA GLU A 210 -12.29 10.79 29.70
C GLU A 210 -11.68 12.17 29.42
N ASP A 211 -10.46 12.24 28.86
CA ASP A 211 -9.78 13.49 28.49
C ASP A 211 -10.54 14.26 27.37
N MET A 212 -11.32 13.57 26.55
CA MET A 212 -12.14 14.18 25.50
C MET A 212 -13.48 14.71 26.02
N LEU A 213 -13.89 14.33 27.24
CA LEU A 213 -15.10 14.84 27.88
C LEU A 213 -14.80 16.21 28.50
N THR A 214 -15.59 17.20 28.15
CA THR A 214 -15.52 18.54 28.76
C THR A 214 -16.37 18.67 30.01
N VAL A 215 -17.34 17.76 30.20
CA VAL A 215 -18.12 17.63 31.44
C VAL A 215 -17.23 17.13 32.58
N LYS A 216 -17.33 17.76 33.78
CA LYS A 216 -16.39 17.47 34.88
C LYS A 216 -17.06 16.86 36.09
N LYS A 217 -16.37 15.92 36.75
CA LYS A 217 -16.81 15.35 38.04
C LYS A 217 -16.91 16.46 39.09
N GLY A 218 -18.00 16.44 39.85
CA GLY A 218 -18.32 17.43 40.88
C GLY A 218 -19.14 18.64 40.39
N GLU A 219 -19.39 18.77 39.08
CA GLU A 219 -20.22 19.82 38.48
C GLU A 219 -21.61 19.25 38.09
N ILE A 220 -22.60 20.13 37.91
CA ILE A 220 -23.90 19.72 37.35
C ILE A 220 -23.69 19.22 35.94
N LEU A 221 -24.22 18.04 35.61
CA LEU A 221 -24.11 17.48 34.27
C LEU A 221 -24.87 18.35 33.26
N ASN A 222 -24.16 18.89 32.29
CA ASN A 222 -24.74 19.53 31.13
C ASN A 222 -24.92 18.50 30.00
N ILE A 223 -26.17 18.09 29.78
CA ILE A 223 -26.53 17.07 28.77
C ILE A 223 -26.16 17.51 27.35
N ARG A 224 -26.34 18.80 27.04
CA ARG A 224 -25.99 19.34 25.71
C ARG A 224 -24.51 19.31 25.46
N GLN A 225 -23.70 19.64 26.46
CA GLN A 225 -22.26 19.56 26.39
C GLN A 225 -21.78 18.10 26.24
N LEU A 226 -22.36 17.19 27.04
CA LEU A 226 -22.11 15.76 26.92
C LEU A 226 -22.39 15.24 25.51
N ASN A 227 -23.55 15.59 24.92
CA ASN A 227 -23.88 15.19 23.56
C ASN A 227 -22.88 15.73 22.54
N THR A 228 -22.39 16.95 22.73
CA THR A 228 -21.32 17.52 21.87
C THR A 228 -20.01 16.75 22.04
N ASP A 229 -19.61 16.43 23.25
CA ASP A 229 -18.41 15.65 23.54
C ASP A 229 -18.49 14.26 22.90
N LEU A 230 -19.62 13.57 23.04
CA LEU A 230 -19.86 12.25 22.45
C LEU A 230 -19.81 12.28 20.92
N ALA A 231 -20.40 13.31 20.29
CA ALA A 231 -20.31 13.50 18.85
C ALA A 231 -18.85 13.74 18.39
N ASN A 232 -18.07 14.48 19.17
CA ASN A 232 -16.64 14.70 18.90
C ASN A 232 -15.83 13.42 19.07
N ILE A 233 -16.13 12.58 20.05
CA ILE A 233 -15.50 11.28 20.26
C ILE A 233 -15.81 10.37 19.06
N GLU A 234 -17.07 10.25 18.63
CA GLU A 234 -17.42 9.45 17.45
C GLU A 234 -16.78 9.99 16.17
N ALA A 235 -16.66 11.32 16.02
CA ALA A 235 -15.95 11.93 14.89
C ALA A 235 -14.45 11.59 14.89
N SER A 236 -13.83 11.55 16.07
CA SER A 236 -12.43 11.16 16.23
C SER A 236 -12.19 9.69 15.85
N TYR A 237 -13.09 8.79 16.26
CA TYR A 237 -13.05 7.38 15.82
C TYR A 237 -13.13 7.28 14.29
N ARG A 238 -14.04 8.02 13.65
CA ARG A 238 -14.17 8.03 12.18
C ARG A 238 -12.92 8.56 11.49
N GLN A 239 -12.33 9.64 12.00
CA GLN A 239 -11.10 10.21 11.46
C GLN A 239 -9.93 9.23 11.55
N ASP A 240 -9.84 8.46 12.62
CA ASP A 240 -8.81 7.45 12.79
C ASP A 240 -9.05 6.19 11.92
N GLY A 241 -10.25 6.06 11.33
CA GLY A 241 -10.61 4.95 10.43
C GLY A 241 -11.60 3.94 11.02
N TYR A 242 -12.03 4.13 12.26
CA TYR A 242 -12.97 3.24 12.96
C TYR A 242 -14.42 3.68 12.71
N ILE A 243 -14.85 3.61 11.45
CA ILE A 243 -16.11 4.18 10.96
C ILE A 243 -17.36 3.50 11.53
N LEU A 244 -17.22 2.31 12.10
CA LEU A 244 -18.33 1.56 12.72
C LEU A 244 -18.41 1.77 14.23
N ALA A 245 -17.43 2.44 14.83
CA ALA A 245 -17.46 2.75 16.25
C ALA A 245 -18.57 3.77 16.56
N LYS A 246 -19.49 3.38 17.44
CA LYS A 246 -20.63 4.18 17.86
C LYS A 246 -20.87 4.04 19.35
N LEU A 247 -21.44 5.09 19.92
CA LEU A 247 -22.01 5.01 21.26
C LEU A 247 -23.31 4.21 21.19
N ARG A 248 -23.35 3.07 21.87
CA ARG A 248 -24.49 2.15 21.92
C ARG A 248 -25.52 2.58 22.93
N ASP A 249 -25.08 2.98 24.14
CA ASP A 249 -25.94 3.29 25.26
C ASP A 249 -25.31 4.38 26.14
N ILE A 250 -26.16 5.25 26.64
CA ILE A 250 -25.86 6.28 27.64
C ILE A 250 -26.83 6.11 28.79
N SER A 251 -26.32 5.89 29.96
CA SER A 251 -27.19 5.89 31.17
C SER A 251 -26.56 6.75 32.26
N ILE A 252 -27.43 7.47 32.97
CA ILE A 252 -27.05 8.19 34.16
C ILE A 252 -28.07 7.84 35.24
N ASP A 253 -27.58 7.54 36.45
CA ASP A 253 -28.46 7.32 37.58
C ASP A 253 -28.72 8.63 38.38
N GLU A 254 -29.68 8.57 39.28
CA GLU A 254 -30.05 9.73 40.11
C GLU A 254 -28.91 10.23 41.00
N SER A 255 -27.92 9.41 41.26
CA SER A 255 -26.69 9.74 42.00
C SER A 255 -25.58 10.35 41.13
N GLY A 256 -25.83 10.55 39.82
CA GLY A 256 -24.87 11.16 38.91
C GLY A 256 -23.74 10.24 38.43
N ASN A 257 -23.97 8.92 38.45
CA ASN A 257 -23.03 7.97 37.83
C ASN A 257 -23.40 7.81 36.36
N LEU A 258 -22.51 8.29 35.47
CA LEU A 258 -22.62 8.21 34.02
C LEU A 258 -21.98 6.92 33.52
N THR A 259 -22.69 6.12 32.74
CA THR A 259 -22.15 4.96 32.05
C THR A 259 -22.27 5.17 30.53
N LEU A 260 -21.15 5.08 29.82
CA LEU A 260 -21.05 5.17 28.37
C LEU A 260 -20.67 3.82 27.80
N THR A 261 -21.49 3.24 26.95
CA THR A 261 -21.21 1.93 26.34
C THR A 261 -20.96 2.11 24.86
N PHE A 262 -19.73 1.83 24.42
CA PHE A 262 -19.34 1.87 23.02
C PHE A 262 -19.49 0.50 22.36
N ASN A 263 -19.80 0.50 21.07
CA ASN A 263 -19.65 -0.63 20.18
C ASN A 263 -18.73 -0.22 19.05
N GLU A 264 -17.54 -0.84 18.99
CA GLU A 264 -16.52 -0.48 18.01
C GLU A 264 -16.59 -1.31 16.73
N GLY A 265 -17.50 -2.30 16.66
CA GLY A 265 -17.68 -3.14 15.47
C GLY A 265 -16.53 -4.14 15.26
N ILE A 266 -16.56 -5.27 15.98
CA ILE A 266 -15.53 -6.32 15.86
C ILE A 266 -15.79 -7.15 14.62
N LEU A 267 -14.74 -7.45 13.86
CA LEU A 267 -14.80 -8.36 12.71
C LEU A 267 -14.95 -9.81 13.19
N GLU A 268 -16.07 -10.45 12.88
CA GLU A 268 -16.36 -11.86 13.20
C GLU A 268 -15.69 -12.79 12.16
N GLY A 269 -15.69 -12.40 10.88
CA GLY A 269 -15.09 -13.21 9.83
C GLY A 269 -15.28 -12.63 8.43
N TYR A 270 -14.91 -13.48 7.44
CA TYR A 270 -15.04 -13.18 6.02
C TYR A 270 -16.01 -14.14 5.34
N VAL A 271 -16.67 -13.65 4.29
CA VAL A 271 -17.36 -14.46 3.29
C VAL A 271 -16.83 -14.06 1.93
N VAL A 272 -16.39 -15.02 1.12
CA VAL A 272 -15.87 -14.78 -0.23
C VAL A 272 -16.89 -15.26 -1.25
N LYS A 273 -17.14 -14.48 -2.30
CA LYS A 273 -18.05 -14.80 -3.40
C LYS A 273 -17.43 -14.47 -4.76
N GLY A 274 -17.82 -15.23 -5.78
CA GLY A 274 -17.38 -15.00 -7.17
C GLY A 274 -16.02 -15.58 -7.52
N ASN A 275 -15.39 -16.33 -6.60
CA ASN A 275 -14.10 -16.97 -6.78
C ASN A 275 -14.27 -18.44 -7.22
N ASP A 276 -14.66 -18.66 -8.47
CA ASP A 276 -14.92 -20.01 -9.00
C ASP A 276 -13.64 -20.87 -9.08
N LYS A 277 -12.52 -20.29 -9.50
CA LYS A 277 -11.20 -20.94 -9.61
C LYS A 277 -10.34 -20.70 -8.35
N THR A 278 -10.24 -19.46 -7.92
CA THR A 278 -9.34 -19.04 -6.82
C THR A 278 -9.87 -19.56 -5.49
N LYS A 279 -8.99 -20.14 -4.67
CA LYS A 279 -9.36 -20.65 -3.35
C LYS A 279 -9.53 -19.50 -2.35
N ASP A 280 -10.50 -19.61 -1.43
CA ASP A 280 -10.80 -18.56 -0.43
C ASP A 280 -9.56 -18.11 0.35
N TYR A 281 -8.70 -19.06 0.76
CA TYR A 281 -7.50 -18.74 1.53
C TYR A 281 -6.51 -17.83 0.76
N VAL A 282 -6.53 -17.87 -0.59
CA VAL A 282 -5.68 -17.00 -1.42
C VAL A 282 -6.11 -15.53 -1.30
N ILE A 283 -7.40 -15.31 -1.12
CA ILE A 283 -7.99 -13.99 -0.92
C ILE A 283 -7.84 -13.57 0.55
N THR A 284 -8.24 -14.44 1.48
CA THR A 284 -8.29 -14.09 2.90
C THR A 284 -6.92 -13.93 3.55
N ARG A 285 -5.86 -14.57 3.02
CA ARG A 285 -4.48 -14.35 3.49
C ARG A 285 -3.97 -12.93 3.24
N GLU A 286 -4.52 -12.23 2.23
CA GLU A 286 -4.16 -10.84 1.92
C GLU A 286 -4.81 -9.83 2.86
N MET A 287 -5.75 -10.27 3.69
CA MET A 287 -6.48 -9.38 4.60
C MET A 287 -5.59 -8.89 5.74
N ARG A 288 -5.53 -7.57 5.92
CA ARG A 288 -4.75 -6.90 6.97
C ARG A 288 -5.53 -6.72 8.28
N ILE A 289 -6.84 -6.85 8.23
CA ILE A 289 -7.70 -6.88 9.40
C ILE A 289 -8.04 -8.35 9.69
N LYS A 290 -7.92 -8.80 10.92
CA LYS A 290 -8.14 -10.21 11.31
C LYS A 290 -9.45 -10.37 12.07
N PRO A 291 -10.11 -11.54 12.00
CA PRO A 291 -11.23 -11.84 12.89
C PRO A 291 -10.84 -11.65 14.35
N GLY A 292 -11.72 -11.00 15.12
CA GLY A 292 -11.50 -10.58 16.50
C GLY A 292 -10.92 -9.17 16.67
N GLU A 293 -10.47 -8.51 15.60
CA GLU A 293 -10.04 -7.11 15.64
C GLU A 293 -11.21 -6.16 15.41
N VAL A 294 -11.11 -4.95 15.95
CA VAL A 294 -12.03 -3.85 15.64
C VAL A 294 -11.88 -3.46 14.17
N PHE A 295 -13.02 -3.22 13.50
CA PHE A 295 -13.02 -2.86 12.09
C PHE A 295 -12.32 -1.51 11.85
N ASP A 296 -11.29 -1.53 11.05
CA ASP A 296 -10.49 -0.39 10.60
C ASP A 296 -10.63 -0.24 9.08
N ALA A 297 -11.26 0.83 8.63
CA ALA A 297 -11.49 1.10 7.20
C ALA A 297 -10.17 1.28 6.42
N LYS A 298 -9.10 1.80 7.05
CA LYS A 298 -7.77 1.94 6.42
C LYS A 298 -7.16 0.56 6.17
N LYS A 299 -7.21 -0.34 7.17
CA LYS A 299 -6.77 -1.74 7.01
C LYS A 299 -7.64 -2.50 5.99
N ALA A 300 -8.96 -2.27 6.01
CA ALA A 300 -9.87 -2.88 5.05
C ALA A 300 -9.57 -2.43 3.61
N ARG A 301 -9.39 -1.12 3.38
CA ARG A 301 -8.99 -0.58 2.08
C ARG A 301 -7.66 -1.18 1.60
N ARG A 302 -6.66 -1.22 2.47
CA ARG A 302 -5.37 -1.84 2.15
C ARG A 302 -5.50 -3.32 1.81
N SER A 303 -6.37 -4.05 2.50
CA SER A 303 -6.67 -5.45 2.21
C SER A 303 -7.26 -5.62 0.80
N MET A 304 -8.23 -4.79 0.45
CA MET A 304 -8.85 -4.82 -0.89
C MET A 304 -7.83 -4.53 -2.00
N GLN A 305 -6.97 -3.53 -1.79
CA GLN A 305 -5.89 -3.22 -2.72
C GLN A 305 -4.92 -4.40 -2.90
N ARG A 306 -4.56 -5.10 -1.81
CA ARG A 306 -3.71 -6.29 -1.88
C ARG A 306 -4.38 -7.43 -2.67
N VAL A 307 -5.67 -7.68 -2.42
CA VAL A 307 -6.45 -8.68 -3.18
C VAL A 307 -6.50 -8.32 -4.66
N TYR A 308 -6.76 -7.05 -4.99
CA TYR A 308 -6.77 -6.57 -6.38
C TYR A 308 -5.38 -6.71 -7.03
N ASN A 309 -4.31 -6.39 -6.30
CA ASN A 309 -2.92 -6.47 -6.77
C ASN A 309 -2.42 -7.91 -7.01
N LEU A 310 -3.14 -8.94 -6.57
CA LEU A 310 -2.87 -10.32 -6.99
C LEU A 310 -2.97 -10.48 -8.51
N GLY A 311 -3.70 -9.59 -9.18
CA GLY A 311 -3.86 -9.63 -10.62
C GLY A 311 -4.78 -10.75 -11.14
N PHE A 312 -5.57 -11.39 -10.26
CA PHE A 312 -6.48 -12.50 -10.59
C PHE A 312 -7.91 -12.05 -10.85
N PHE A 313 -8.22 -10.81 -10.51
CA PHE A 313 -9.57 -10.26 -10.52
C PHE A 313 -9.68 -9.02 -11.40
N GLU A 314 -10.81 -8.88 -12.10
CA GLU A 314 -11.20 -7.68 -12.82
C GLU A 314 -11.77 -6.63 -11.86
N ASP A 315 -12.53 -7.09 -10.84
CA ASP A 315 -13.11 -6.24 -9.81
C ASP A 315 -13.10 -6.92 -8.45
N VAL A 316 -13.01 -6.13 -7.39
CA VAL A 316 -13.03 -6.56 -5.99
C VAL A 316 -13.87 -5.56 -5.22
N SER A 317 -14.96 -6.02 -4.62
CA SER A 317 -15.86 -5.21 -3.81
C SER A 317 -16.08 -5.82 -2.43
N VAL A 318 -16.46 -4.98 -1.47
CA VAL A 318 -16.71 -5.41 -0.10
C VAL A 318 -18.08 -4.90 0.38
N LYS A 319 -18.80 -5.74 1.13
CA LYS A 319 -19.98 -5.35 1.88
C LYS A 319 -19.78 -5.70 3.34
N ILE A 320 -20.31 -4.85 4.21
CA ILE A 320 -20.36 -5.11 5.65
C ILE A 320 -21.74 -5.70 5.98
N LEU A 321 -21.73 -6.86 6.59
CA LEU A 321 -22.94 -7.57 7.04
C LEU A 321 -22.92 -7.67 8.56
N PRO A 322 -24.09 -7.72 9.22
CA PRO A 322 -24.17 -8.03 10.65
C PRO A 322 -23.53 -9.39 10.97
N GLY A 323 -22.93 -9.49 12.14
CA GLY A 323 -22.37 -10.74 12.65
C GLY A 323 -23.45 -11.83 12.79
N LYS A 324 -23.02 -13.09 12.72
CA LYS A 324 -23.92 -14.25 12.90
C LYS A 324 -24.08 -14.62 14.37
N GLU A 325 -23.00 -14.49 15.15
CA GLU A 325 -22.96 -14.81 16.56
C GLU A 325 -23.45 -13.63 17.40
N ASP A 326 -22.99 -12.43 17.10
CA ASP A 326 -23.46 -11.17 17.69
C ASP A 326 -23.82 -10.17 16.59
N PRO A 327 -25.06 -9.70 16.49
CA PRO A 327 -25.48 -8.69 15.50
C PRO A 327 -24.71 -7.36 15.60
N ASN A 328 -24.04 -7.09 16.73
CA ASN A 328 -23.19 -5.92 16.91
C ASN A 328 -21.80 -6.08 16.29
N ASN A 329 -21.40 -7.31 16.02
CA ASN A 329 -20.19 -7.61 15.24
C ASN A 329 -20.47 -7.50 13.74
N ILE A 330 -19.42 -7.61 12.94
CA ILE A 330 -19.54 -7.51 11.50
C ILE A 330 -18.90 -8.71 10.78
N ILE A 331 -19.42 -9.01 9.61
CA ILE A 331 -18.84 -9.93 8.64
C ILE A 331 -18.49 -9.12 7.40
N MET A 332 -17.26 -9.26 6.91
CA MET A 332 -16.86 -8.71 5.60
C MET A 332 -17.19 -9.71 4.49
N GLU A 333 -18.14 -9.37 3.64
CA GLU A 333 -18.41 -10.11 2.41
C GLU A 333 -17.58 -9.52 1.26
N LEU A 334 -16.63 -10.30 0.76
CA LEU A 334 -15.80 -9.94 -0.38
C LEU A 334 -16.41 -10.55 -1.64
N THR A 335 -16.74 -9.73 -2.60
CA THR A 335 -17.21 -10.21 -3.92
C THR A 335 -16.14 -9.89 -4.95
N VAL A 336 -15.67 -10.91 -5.67
CA VAL A 336 -14.64 -10.80 -6.70
C VAL A 336 -15.19 -11.20 -8.06
N ILE A 337 -14.64 -10.62 -9.13
CA ILE A 337 -14.89 -11.04 -10.52
C ILE A 337 -13.56 -11.54 -11.06
N GLU A 338 -13.47 -12.86 -11.30
CA GLU A 338 -12.24 -13.48 -11.77
C GLU A 338 -11.94 -13.17 -13.24
N LYS A 339 -10.66 -12.96 -13.54
CA LYS A 339 -10.15 -12.91 -14.91
C LYS A 339 -9.32 -14.13 -15.25
N ARG A 340 -9.02 -14.32 -16.52
CA ARG A 340 -8.12 -15.38 -16.97
C ARG A 340 -6.70 -15.06 -16.52
N THR A 341 -6.05 -16.00 -15.83
CA THR A 341 -4.68 -15.89 -15.29
C THR A 341 -3.66 -16.65 -16.14
N GLY A 342 -4.13 -17.44 -17.11
CA GLY A 342 -3.27 -18.08 -18.10
C GLY A 342 -2.81 -17.08 -19.15
N SER A 343 -1.52 -17.09 -19.48
CA SER A 343 -0.88 -16.25 -20.47
C SER A 343 -0.17 -17.09 -21.53
N PHE A 344 -0.16 -16.57 -22.75
CA PHE A 344 0.63 -17.07 -23.86
C PHE A 344 1.33 -15.88 -24.50
N GLY A 345 2.65 -15.95 -24.63
CA GLY A 345 3.46 -14.89 -25.19
C GLY A 345 4.25 -15.40 -26.40
N ILE A 346 4.36 -14.55 -27.42
CA ILE A 346 5.29 -14.71 -28.52
C ILE A 346 6.08 -13.42 -28.61
N GLY A 347 7.40 -13.52 -28.66
CA GLY A 347 8.30 -12.40 -28.85
C GLY A 347 9.27 -12.68 -30.01
N ALA A 348 9.77 -11.62 -30.62
CA ALA A 348 10.89 -11.70 -31.53
C ALA A 348 11.78 -10.49 -31.30
N GLY A 349 13.08 -10.66 -31.33
CA GLY A 349 14.11 -9.66 -31.13
C GLY A 349 15.16 -9.71 -32.23
N TYR A 350 15.87 -8.62 -32.37
CA TYR A 350 17.08 -8.55 -33.21
C TYR A 350 18.11 -7.70 -32.50
N SER A 351 19.24 -8.26 -32.21
CA SER A 351 20.46 -7.56 -31.81
C SER A 351 21.39 -7.51 -33.02
N SER A 352 22.29 -6.52 -33.05
CA SER A 352 23.38 -6.51 -34.05
C SER A 352 24.43 -7.55 -33.74
N GLU A 353 24.42 -8.11 -32.54
CA GLU A 353 25.36 -9.10 -32.02
C GLU A 353 24.74 -10.51 -32.07
N ASP A 354 23.49 -10.69 -31.61
CA ASP A 354 22.85 -12.00 -31.53
C ASP A 354 21.93 -12.33 -32.74
N GLY A 355 21.84 -11.45 -33.73
CA GLY A 355 20.93 -11.64 -34.88
C GLY A 355 19.46 -11.62 -34.50
N LEU A 356 18.64 -12.49 -35.13
CA LEU A 356 17.20 -12.60 -34.90
C LEU A 356 16.90 -13.69 -33.87
N LEU A 357 16.36 -13.31 -32.73
CA LEU A 357 15.90 -14.23 -31.68
C LEU A 357 14.38 -14.29 -31.62
N GLY A 358 13.84 -15.47 -31.42
CA GLY A 358 12.42 -15.72 -31.19
C GLY A 358 12.17 -16.26 -29.80
N MET A 359 11.02 -15.94 -29.21
CA MET A 359 10.62 -16.45 -27.89
C MET A 359 9.16 -16.88 -27.90
N VAL A 360 8.88 -18.01 -27.26
CA VAL A 360 7.53 -18.46 -26.94
C VAL A 360 7.43 -18.71 -25.43
N SER A 361 6.40 -18.19 -24.80
CA SER A 361 6.16 -18.44 -23.37
C SER A 361 4.72 -18.84 -23.10
N ILE A 362 4.54 -19.67 -22.07
CA ILE A 362 3.25 -20.06 -21.51
C ILE A 362 3.33 -19.97 -19.99
N GLY A 363 2.29 -19.44 -19.37
CA GLY A 363 2.25 -19.33 -17.92
C GLY A 363 0.83 -19.29 -17.37
N ASP A 364 0.72 -19.47 -16.06
CA ASP A 364 -0.49 -19.23 -15.27
C ASP A 364 -0.07 -18.68 -13.91
N THR A 365 -0.48 -17.45 -13.61
CA THR A 365 -0.13 -16.78 -12.35
C THR A 365 -1.01 -17.22 -11.17
N ASN A 366 -2.09 -17.94 -11.44
CA ASN A 366 -2.96 -18.53 -10.42
C ASN A 366 -3.22 -20.00 -10.75
N PHE A 367 -2.16 -20.78 -10.81
CA PHE A 367 -2.18 -22.19 -11.19
C PHE A 367 -3.08 -22.99 -10.25
N ARG A 368 -4.10 -23.63 -10.79
CA ARG A 368 -5.14 -24.38 -10.06
C ARG A 368 -5.90 -23.56 -9.01
N GLY A 369 -5.84 -22.23 -9.07
CA GLY A 369 -6.50 -21.35 -8.10
C GLY A 369 -5.82 -21.26 -6.74
N THR A 370 -4.57 -21.71 -6.62
CA THR A 370 -3.81 -21.72 -5.36
C THR A 370 -2.99 -20.44 -5.14
N GLY A 371 -3.00 -19.53 -6.11
CA GLY A 371 -2.15 -18.33 -6.13
C GLY A 371 -0.69 -18.64 -6.45
N ASP A 372 -0.39 -19.88 -6.84
CA ASP A 372 0.94 -20.27 -7.30
C ASP A 372 1.10 -19.88 -8.79
N SER A 373 2.33 -19.55 -9.20
CA SER A 373 2.65 -19.23 -10.59
C SER A 373 3.51 -20.30 -11.22
N VAL A 374 3.19 -20.66 -12.47
CA VAL A 374 4.01 -21.52 -13.32
C VAL A 374 4.28 -20.78 -14.61
N LYS A 375 5.54 -20.76 -15.05
CA LYS A 375 5.93 -20.17 -16.33
C LYS A 375 6.93 -21.10 -17.02
N ALA A 376 6.72 -21.35 -18.31
CA ALA A 376 7.66 -22.01 -19.19
C ALA A 376 7.97 -21.08 -20.36
N MET A 377 9.24 -21.02 -20.76
CA MET A 377 9.73 -20.17 -21.84
C MET A 377 10.69 -20.98 -22.70
N TYR A 378 10.62 -20.76 -24.00
CA TYR A 378 11.56 -21.28 -24.98
C TYR A 378 12.03 -20.15 -25.89
N GLU A 379 13.33 -20.02 -26.05
CA GLU A 379 14.04 -19.04 -26.88
C GLU A 379 14.76 -19.77 -28.00
N PHE A 380 14.82 -19.17 -29.19
CA PHE A 380 15.46 -19.76 -30.36
C PHE A 380 15.88 -18.67 -31.35
N GLY A 381 16.94 -18.90 -32.11
CA GLY A 381 17.42 -17.94 -33.13
C GLY A 381 18.94 -17.88 -33.16
N GLY A 382 19.50 -16.68 -33.06
CA GLY A 382 20.90 -16.40 -33.27
C GLY A 382 21.27 -16.07 -34.72
N GLU A 383 22.49 -15.62 -35.01
CA GLU A 383 22.91 -15.26 -36.33
C GLU A 383 22.87 -16.48 -37.28
N ASP A 384 23.32 -17.63 -36.83
CA ASP A 384 23.27 -18.90 -37.55
C ASP A 384 22.01 -19.74 -37.28
N GLY A 385 21.11 -19.30 -36.41
CA GLY A 385 19.87 -19.98 -36.05
C GLY A 385 20.05 -21.15 -35.06
N ASP A 386 21.19 -21.26 -34.43
CA ASP A 386 21.55 -22.34 -33.50
C ASP A 386 21.34 -22.01 -32.01
N ASP A 387 21.03 -20.77 -31.70
CA ASP A 387 20.69 -20.36 -30.35
C ASP A 387 19.39 -20.97 -29.88
N SER A 388 19.42 -21.53 -28.69
CA SER A 388 18.22 -22.09 -28.08
C SER A 388 18.30 -22.09 -26.55
N GLY A 389 17.16 -21.85 -25.92
CA GLY A 389 17.08 -21.90 -24.48
C GLY A 389 15.69 -22.25 -23.99
N TYR A 390 15.61 -22.95 -22.87
CA TYR A 390 14.34 -23.08 -22.16
C TYR A 390 14.51 -22.77 -20.69
N SER A 391 13.47 -22.26 -20.09
CA SER A 391 13.35 -22.13 -18.64
C SER A 391 11.95 -22.47 -18.16
N ILE A 392 11.89 -23.15 -17.01
CA ILE A 392 10.63 -23.45 -16.33
C ILE A 392 10.77 -22.96 -14.89
N SER A 393 9.81 -22.18 -14.45
CA SER A 393 9.76 -21.67 -13.08
C SER A 393 8.42 -21.99 -12.41
N TYR A 394 8.49 -22.29 -11.12
CA TYR A 394 7.35 -22.44 -10.22
C TYR A 394 7.55 -21.53 -9.03
N THR A 395 6.59 -20.64 -8.78
CA THR A 395 6.61 -19.71 -7.65
C THR A 395 5.42 -19.98 -6.74
N LYS A 396 5.69 -20.17 -5.47
CA LYS A 396 4.70 -20.31 -4.40
C LYS A 396 4.81 -19.16 -3.43
N PRO A 397 3.88 -18.19 -3.45
CA PRO A 397 3.79 -17.17 -2.43
C PRO A 397 3.23 -17.75 -1.12
N TRP A 398 3.46 -17.07 -0.02
CA TRP A 398 2.92 -17.45 1.28
C TRP A 398 3.27 -18.88 1.72
N LEU A 399 4.57 -19.22 1.69
CA LEU A 399 5.07 -20.48 2.29
C LEU A 399 4.82 -20.51 3.80
N ASP A 400 4.77 -19.35 4.44
CA ASP A 400 4.50 -19.15 5.85
C ASP A 400 3.68 -17.87 6.11
N GLU A 401 3.27 -17.64 7.35
CA GLU A 401 2.51 -16.47 7.79
C GLU A 401 3.28 -15.14 7.67
N LYS A 402 4.59 -15.20 7.40
CA LYS A 402 5.45 -14.02 7.16
C LYS A 402 5.57 -13.66 5.68
N GLU A 403 4.65 -14.14 4.86
CA GLU A 403 4.59 -13.85 3.42
C GLU A 403 5.85 -14.31 2.65
N THR A 404 6.54 -15.37 3.12
CA THR A 404 7.71 -15.90 2.42
C THR A 404 7.29 -16.50 1.08
N THR A 405 7.90 -16.04 0.00
CA THR A 405 7.73 -16.58 -1.36
C THR A 405 8.87 -17.53 -1.67
N GLY A 406 8.57 -18.71 -2.22
CA GLY A 406 9.56 -19.66 -2.73
C GLY A 406 9.45 -19.77 -4.24
N THR A 407 10.58 -19.69 -4.95
CA THR A 407 10.67 -19.86 -6.40
C THR A 407 11.68 -20.94 -6.71
N PHE A 408 11.28 -21.93 -7.49
CA PHE A 408 12.14 -22.92 -8.10
C PHE A 408 12.20 -22.68 -9.59
N ARG A 409 13.42 -22.72 -10.18
CA ARG A 409 13.66 -22.53 -11.61
C ARG A 409 14.66 -23.56 -12.12
N ILE A 410 14.40 -24.08 -13.32
CA ILE A 410 15.35 -24.86 -14.10
C ILE A 410 15.52 -24.19 -15.46
N TYR A 411 16.73 -24.25 -16.00
CA TYR A 411 17.03 -23.67 -17.31
C TYR A 411 18.18 -24.42 -17.99
N ASP A 412 18.15 -24.39 -19.32
CA ASP A 412 19.25 -24.79 -20.21
C ASP A 412 19.22 -23.83 -21.39
N ARG A 413 20.33 -23.11 -21.62
CA ARG A 413 20.43 -22.04 -22.60
C ARG A 413 21.78 -22.13 -23.31
N LYS A 414 21.75 -21.98 -24.61
CA LYS A 414 22.92 -21.89 -25.49
C LYS A 414 22.78 -20.61 -26.31
N PHE A 415 23.71 -19.71 -26.18
CA PHE A 415 23.75 -18.46 -26.93
C PHE A 415 25.15 -18.20 -27.43
N GLU A 416 25.27 -17.57 -28.60
CA GLU A 416 26.48 -17.00 -29.13
C GLU A 416 26.93 -15.83 -28.23
N TYR A 417 28.23 -15.71 -28.09
CA TYR A 417 28.90 -14.74 -27.22
C TYR A 417 30.07 -14.11 -27.91
N ASP A 418 30.05 -12.79 -27.99
CA ASP A 418 31.18 -11.99 -28.49
C ASP A 418 31.96 -11.40 -27.31
N ASP A 419 33.23 -11.76 -27.20
CA ASP A 419 34.15 -11.13 -26.25
C ASP A 419 35.01 -10.09 -26.95
N TYR A 420 35.16 -8.93 -26.30
CA TYR A 420 35.90 -7.80 -26.83
C TYR A 420 37.07 -7.43 -25.92
N ASP A 421 38.16 -6.88 -26.50
CA ASP A 421 39.17 -6.21 -25.72
C ASP A 421 38.71 -4.81 -25.26
N ASN A 422 39.53 -4.14 -24.43
CA ASN A 422 39.18 -2.81 -23.90
C ASN A 422 39.09 -1.72 -24.99
N GLY A 423 39.72 -1.93 -26.16
CA GLY A 423 39.59 -1.07 -27.33
C GLY A 423 38.32 -1.34 -28.15
N GLY A 424 37.53 -2.34 -27.78
CA GLY A 424 36.32 -2.77 -28.48
C GLY A 424 36.57 -3.61 -29.72
N ASP A 425 37.79 -4.15 -29.89
CA ASP A 425 38.12 -5.12 -30.93
C ASP A 425 37.71 -6.52 -30.50
N LEU A 426 37.18 -7.32 -31.46
CA LEU A 426 36.73 -8.69 -31.19
C LEU A 426 37.88 -9.60 -30.79
N ILE A 427 37.78 -10.27 -29.65
CA ILE A 427 38.69 -11.34 -29.22
C ILE A 427 38.25 -12.66 -29.84
N GLU A 428 36.97 -13.05 -29.57
CA GLU A 428 36.43 -14.32 -30.03
C GLU A 428 34.91 -14.31 -30.03
N THR A 429 34.29 -14.94 -31.02
CA THR A 429 32.87 -15.34 -31.02
C THR A 429 32.76 -16.83 -30.74
N TYR A 430 32.01 -17.24 -29.74
CA TYR A 430 31.82 -18.63 -29.34
C TYR A 430 30.46 -18.87 -28.68
N ASP A 431 30.00 -20.13 -28.71
CA ASP A 431 28.80 -20.53 -27.99
C ASP A 431 29.05 -20.71 -26.50
N LYS A 432 28.24 -20.08 -25.66
CA LYS A 432 28.19 -20.28 -24.21
C LYS A 432 26.94 -21.04 -23.84
N LYS A 433 27.06 -22.24 -23.25
CA LYS A 433 25.93 -23.02 -22.76
C LYS A 433 25.84 -22.93 -21.24
N ASN A 434 24.68 -22.44 -20.72
CA ASN A 434 24.37 -22.35 -19.30
C ASN A 434 23.20 -23.27 -18.95
N GLN A 435 23.39 -24.18 -18.02
CA GLN A 435 22.33 -25.04 -17.50
C GLN A 435 22.33 -25.08 -15.98
N GLY A 436 21.16 -25.03 -15.33
CA GLY A 436 21.15 -24.96 -13.89
C GLY A 436 19.79 -25.05 -13.21
N TYR A 437 19.90 -25.01 -11.89
CA TYR A 437 18.77 -25.03 -10.94
C TYR A 437 18.93 -23.88 -9.96
N GLU A 438 17.82 -23.20 -9.69
CA GLU A 438 17.76 -22.13 -8.71
C GLU A 438 16.60 -22.36 -7.75
N LEU A 439 16.86 -22.15 -6.46
CA LEU A 439 15.85 -22.15 -5.42
C LEU A 439 15.97 -20.84 -4.63
N ASN A 440 14.96 -19.99 -4.70
CA ASN A 440 14.96 -18.66 -4.10
C ASN A 440 13.84 -18.52 -3.08
N PHE A 441 14.14 -17.92 -1.93
CA PHE A 441 13.20 -17.55 -0.91
C PHE A 441 13.24 -16.03 -0.71
N GLY A 442 12.11 -15.36 -0.91
CA GLY A 442 11.94 -13.93 -0.67
C GLY A 442 11.02 -13.70 0.52
N ARG A 443 11.40 -12.79 1.44
CA ARG A 443 10.57 -12.42 2.59
C ARG A 443 10.55 -10.92 2.78
N PRO A 444 9.36 -10.28 2.86
CA PRO A 444 9.26 -8.88 3.24
C PRO A 444 9.63 -8.68 4.71
N THR A 445 10.40 -7.64 5.01
CA THR A 445 10.67 -7.18 6.37
C THR A 445 9.75 -6.02 6.74
N ASP A 446 9.49 -5.15 5.78
CA ASP A 446 8.54 -4.04 5.85
C ASP A 446 7.91 -3.84 4.46
N GLU A 447 7.06 -2.82 4.32
CA GLU A 447 6.33 -2.52 3.07
C GLU A 447 7.26 -2.29 1.86
N TYR A 448 8.49 -1.84 2.10
CA TYR A 448 9.43 -1.42 1.06
C TYR A 448 10.66 -2.33 0.95
N THR A 449 10.83 -3.28 1.87
CA THR A 449 12.09 -4.05 1.99
C THR A 449 11.83 -5.55 1.84
N MET A 450 12.50 -6.16 0.86
CA MET A 450 12.53 -7.60 0.63
C MET A 450 13.92 -8.16 0.91
N ASN A 451 14.00 -9.28 1.64
CA ASN A 451 15.21 -10.07 1.81
C ASN A 451 15.09 -11.37 1.03
N TYR A 452 16.16 -11.75 0.36
CA TYR A 452 16.22 -12.96 -0.44
C TYR A 452 17.33 -13.88 0.05
N LEU A 453 17.08 -15.17 -0.03
CA LEU A 453 18.06 -16.23 0.12
C LEU A 453 17.92 -17.19 -1.06
N GLY A 454 18.96 -17.29 -1.87
CA GLY A 454 19.00 -18.12 -3.06
C GLY A 454 20.04 -19.24 -2.94
N PHE A 455 19.75 -20.37 -3.57
CA PHE A 455 20.67 -21.47 -3.82
C PHE A 455 20.71 -21.70 -5.32
N LYS A 456 21.92 -21.72 -5.89
CA LYS A 456 22.12 -21.85 -7.32
C LYS A 456 23.14 -22.93 -7.60
N ILE A 457 22.81 -23.78 -8.58
CA ILE A 457 23.75 -24.70 -9.22
C ILE A 457 23.69 -24.35 -10.71
N ASN A 458 24.81 -23.91 -11.26
CA ASN A 458 24.92 -23.53 -12.65
C ASN A 458 26.16 -24.18 -13.25
N ASN A 459 26.03 -24.85 -14.39
CA ASN A 459 27.12 -25.34 -15.18
C ASN A 459 27.24 -24.49 -16.45
N THR A 460 28.41 -23.91 -16.69
CA THR A 460 28.71 -23.11 -17.88
C THR A 460 29.73 -23.88 -18.73
N GLU A 461 29.37 -24.12 -20.00
CA GLU A 461 30.20 -24.82 -20.94
C GLU A 461 30.57 -23.92 -22.13
N TYR A 462 31.82 -23.91 -22.52
CA TYR A 462 32.28 -23.38 -23.80
C TYR A 462 31.89 -24.37 -24.89
N ARG A 463 31.25 -23.90 -25.94
CA ARG A 463 30.78 -24.71 -27.05
C ARG A 463 30.96 -23.99 -28.37
N GLY A 464 31.69 -24.63 -29.30
CA GLY A 464 31.92 -24.02 -30.59
C GLY A 464 32.95 -22.90 -30.56
N HIS A 465 33.28 -22.44 -31.72
CA HIS A 465 34.12 -21.29 -32.00
C HIS A 465 33.80 -20.84 -33.42
N GLU A 466 33.49 -19.61 -33.60
CA GLU A 466 33.02 -19.04 -34.87
C GLU A 466 34.11 -18.15 -35.48
N ASP A 467 34.55 -17.10 -34.78
CA ASP A 467 35.50 -16.11 -35.30
C ASP A 467 36.46 -15.62 -34.21
N GLY A 468 37.55 -14.99 -34.62
CA GLY A 468 38.56 -14.42 -33.74
C GLY A 468 39.62 -15.42 -33.26
N LEU A 469 40.02 -15.31 -32.00
CA LEU A 469 41.09 -16.09 -31.37
C LEU A 469 40.51 -17.37 -30.75
N ASP A 470 40.86 -18.54 -31.33
CA ASP A 470 40.36 -19.85 -30.86
C ASP A 470 40.92 -20.24 -29.47
N ARG A 471 40.23 -19.89 -28.41
CA ARG A 471 40.58 -20.21 -27.02
C ARG A 471 40.30 -21.66 -26.63
N SER A 472 39.62 -22.45 -27.46
CA SER A 472 39.31 -23.87 -27.21
C SER A 472 40.57 -24.72 -27.04
N LYS A 473 41.75 -24.25 -27.51
CA LYS A 473 43.04 -24.89 -27.38
C LYS A 473 43.76 -24.59 -26.07
N ASN A 474 43.32 -23.63 -25.29
CA ASN A 474 43.88 -23.28 -24.00
C ASN A 474 43.10 -23.97 -22.87
N THR A 475 43.55 -25.20 -22.54
CA THR A 475 42.88 -26.01 -21.50
C THR A 475 42.92 -25.35 -20.13
N GLU A 476 44.00 -24.62 -19.79
CA GLU A 476 44.12 -23.91 -18.52
C GLU A 476 43.07 -22.77 -18.44
N TRP A 477 42.86 -22.03 -19.53
CA TRP A 477 41.83 -20.99 -19.58
C TRP A 477 40.44 -21.59 -19.46
N LEU A 478 40.14 -22.68 -20.18
CA LEU A 478 38.87 -23.37 -20.11
C LEU A 478 38.57 -23.87 -18.69
N ASP A 479 39.52 -24.54 -18.03
CA ASP A 479 39.37 -25.12 -16.70
C ASP A 479 39.17 -24.03 -15.62
N ASN A 480 39.67 -22.81 -15.85
CA ASN A 480 39.49 -21.69 -14.89
C ASN A 480 38.22 -20.85 -15.15
N ASN A 481 37.57 -20.99 -16.29
CA ASN A 481 36.48 -20.12 -16.68
C ASN A 481 35.15 -20.85 -16.92
N PHE A 482 35.20 -22.15 -17.24
CA PHE A 482 34.01 -22.95 -17.54
C PHE A 482 33.94 -24.16 -16.62
N GLY A 483 32.75 -24.43 -16.07
CA GLY A 483 32.52 -25.50 -15.12
C GLY A 483 31.28 -25.25 -14.26
N GLU A 484 31.16 -26.00 -13.18
CA GLU A 484 30.04 -25.96 -12.28
C GLU A 484 30.25 -24.97 -11.11
N THR A 485 29.33 -24.05 -10.95
CA THR A 485 29.26 -23.15 -9.80
C THR A 485 28.12 -23.58 -8.88
N ARG A 486 28.40 -23.79 -7.59
CA ARG A 486 27.38 -24.01 -6.54
C ARG A 486 27.48 -22.89 -5.53
N SER A 487 26.43 -22.05 -5.47
CA SER A 487 26.45 -20.86 -4.64
C SER A 487 25.22 -20.69 -3.77
N ILE A 488 25.41 -19.94 -2.68
CA ILE A 488 24.35 -19.36 -1.86
C ILE A 488 24.41 -17.84 -2.02
N ILE A 489 23.24 -17.22 -2.17
CA ILE A 489 23.12 -15.80 -2.42
C ILE A 489 22.18 -15.21 -1.38
N ALA A 490 22.66 -14.22 -0.64
CA ALA A 490 21.83 -13.43 0.27
C ALA A 490 21.73 -12.00 -0.26
N SER A 491 20.52 -11.48 -0.41
CA SER A 491 20.34 -10.11 -0.89
C SER A 491 19.19 -9.41 -0.20
N GLN A 492 19.30 -8.08 -0.16
CA GLN A 492 18.26 -7.18 0.33
C GLN A 492 17.98 -6.11 -0.73
N VAL A 493 16.71 -5.89 -1.00
CA VAL A 493 16.23 -4.81 -1.87
C VAL A 493 15.26 -3.94 -1.09
N ARG A 494 15.52 -2.64 -1.06
CA ARG A 494 14.60 -1.63 -0.55
C ARG A 494 14.18 -0.71 -1.68
N ASP A 495 12.87 -0.64 -1.96
CA ASP A 495 12.31 0.13 -3.06
C ASP A 495 11.19 1.04 -2.54
N THR A 496 11.43 2.35 -2.61
CA THR A 496 10.49 3.41 -2.20
C THR A 496 10.07 4.28 -3.39
N ARG A 497 10.26 3.79 -4.62
CA ARG A 497 9.86 4.52 -5.82
C ARG A 497 8.34 4.67 -5.90
N ASP A 498 7.89 5.81 -6.39
CA ASP A 498 6.48 6.11 -6.65
C ASP A 498 5.89 5.21 -7.76
N ASN A 499 6.71 4.84 -8.74
CA ASN A 499 6.34 3.96 -9.83
C ASN A 499 7.56 3.11 -10.23
N ILE A 500 7.36 1.80 -10.40
CA ILE A 500 8.44 0.85 -10.74
C ILE A 500 8.94 1.06 -12.17
N PHE A 501 8.03 1.34 -13.11
CA PHE A 501 8.33 1.46 -14.54
C PHE A 501 8.76 2.87 -14.97
N TYR A 502 8.15 3.89 -14.35
CA TYR A 502 8.38 5.30 -14.69
C TYR A 502 8.59 6.12 -13.43
N PRO A 503 9.66 5.84 -12.67
CA PRO A 503 9.89 6.49 -11.39
C PRO A 503 10.15 7.98 -11.57
N THR A 504 9.45 8.81 -10.77
CA THR A 504 9.65 10.25 -10.72
C THR A 504 10.28 10.70 -9.41
N GLU A 505 10.07 9.95 -8.36
CA GLU A 505 10.69 10.19 -7.03
C GLU A 505 10.86 8.88 -6.26
N GLY A 506 11.67 8.93 -5.20
CA GLY A 506 11.96 7.77 -4.37
C GLY A 506 13.37 7.22 -4.58
N THR A 507 13.64 6.08 -3.97
CA THR A 507 14.97 5.44 -3.96
C THR A 507 14.81 3.93 -4.05
N ARG A 508 15.67 3.30 -4.84
CA ARG A 508 15.86 1.85 -4.82
C ARG A 508 17.30 1.55 -4.44
N THR A 509 17.50 0.69 -3.44
CA THR A 509 18.82 0.19 -3.03
C THR A 509 18.83 -1.32 -3.08
N SER A 510 19.94 -1.91 -3.51
CA SER A 510 20.16 -3.36 -3.43
C SER A 510 21.55 -3.66 -2.90
N LEU A 511 21.65 -4.70 -2.10
CA LEU A 511 22.89 -5.26 -1.62
C LEU A 511 22.80 -6.77 -1.77
N SER A 512 23.81 -7.40 -2.35
CA SER A 512 23.87 -8.84 -2.59
C SER A 512 25.24 -9.39 -2.25
N VAL A 513 25.26 -10.54 -1.59
CA VAL A 513 26.47 -11.33 -1.33
C VAL A 513 26.23 -12.72 -1.91
N GLU A 514 27.09 -13.15 -2.81
CA GLU A 514 27.15 -14.51 -3.33
C GLU A 514 28.41 -15.21 -2.81
N TYR A 515 28.23 -16.37 -2.23
CA TYR A 515 29.31 -17.28 -1.85
C TYR A 515 29.21 -18.54 -2.71
N ALA A 516 30.16 -18.73 -3.62
CA ALA A 516 30.40 -19.96 -4.33
C ALA A 516 31.48 -20.75 -3.58
N GLY A 517 31.40 -22.08 -3.58
CA GLY A 517 32.33 -22.94 -2.80
C GLY A 517 31.57 -24.09 -2.11
N LEU A 518 30.35 -24.35 -2.56
CA LEU A 518 29.55 -25.45 -2.03
C LEU A 518 29.83 -26.78 -2.76
N GLY A 519 31.07 -26.97 -3.23
CA GLY A 519 31.55 -28.17 -3.90
C GLY A 519 31.37 -28.17 -5.41
N GLY A 520 31.37 -27.01 -6.07
CA GLY A 520 31.55 -26.85 -7.52
C GLY A 520 33.01 -26.74 -7.90
N ASP A 521 33.28 -26.28 -9.12
CA ASP A 521 34.65 -26.09 -9.66
C ASP A 521 35.25 -24.75 -9.21
N PHE A 522 34.40 -23.80 -8.75
CA PHE A 522 34.80 -22.43 -8.40
C PHE A 522 34.52 -22.09 -6.95
N ASP A 523 35.46 -21.35 -6.34
CA ASP A 523 35.40 -20.82 -4.99
C ASP A 523 35.58 -19.29 -5.02
N TYR A 524 34.56 -18.53 -4.69
CA TYR A 524 34.63 -17.06 -4.57
C TYR A 524 33.54 -16.49 -3.67
N THR A 525 33.80 -15.27 -3.19
CA THR A 525 32.76 -14.43 -2.57
C THR A 525 32.63 -13.15 -3.37
N LYS A 526 31.42 -12.88 -3.89
CA LYS A 526 31.09 -11.71 -4.70
C LYS A 526 30.11 -10.81 -3.95
N LEU A 527 30.46 -9.55 -3.77
CA LEU A 527 29.63 -8.50 -3.15
C LEU A 527 29.20 -7.51 -4.23
N THR A 528 27.92 -7.18 -4.28
CA THR A 528 27.36 -6.19 -5.21
C THR A 528 26.44 -5.25 -4.49
N GLY A 529 26.60 -3.96 -4.69
CA GLY A 529 25.72 -2.92 -4.16
C GLY A 529 25.28 -1.96 -5.24
N SER A 530 24.02 -1.53 -5.21
CA SER A 530 23.53 -0.47 -6.09
C SER A 530 22.56 0.48 -5.39
N VAL A 531 22.52 1.71 -5.85
CA VAL A 531 21.59 2.74 -5.43
C VAL A 531 21.07 3.49 -6.65
N GLN A 532 19.76 3.69 -6.70
CA GLN A 532 19.07 4.53 -7.68
C GLN A 532 18.26 5.56 -6.91
N LYS A 533 18.36 6.82 -7.30
CA LYS A 533 17.64 7.92 -6.66
C LYS A 533 16.98 8.80 -7.72
N TYR A 534 15.72 9.13 -7.51
CA TYR A 534 14.92 9.93 -8.43
C TYR A 534 14.45 11.20 -7.73
N TYR A 535 14.57 12.33 -8.43
CA TYR A 535 14.15 13.65 -7.97
C TYR A 535 13.24 14.30 -9.00
N LYS A 536 12.05 14.62 -8.60
CA LYS A 536 11.14 15.44 -9.40
C LYS A 536 11.61 16.89 -9.37
N VAL A 537 12.19 17.37 -10.48
CA VAL A 537 12.81 18.70 -10.56
C VAL A 537 11.94 19.74 -11.27
N GLY A 538 10.81 19.31 -11.85
CA GLY A 538 9.85 20.20 -12.53
C GLY A 538 8.58 19.45 -12.93
N HIS A 539 7.78 20.09 -13.78
CA HIS A 539 6.57 19.46 -14.30
C HIS A 539 6.94 18.32 -15.26
N ALA A 540 6.73 17.08 -14.82
CA ALA A 540 7.12 15.85 -15.53
C ALA A 540 8.63 15.77 -15.89
N GLN A 541 9.49 16.49 -15.17
CA GLN A 541 10.94 16.46 -15.32
C GLN A 541 11.54 15.70 -14.15
N VAL A 542 12.49 14.80 -14.41
CA VAL A 542 13.10 13.93 -13.42
C VAL A 542 14.61 13.96 -13.56
N LEU A 543 15.30 14.15 -12.46
CA LEU A 543 16.74 13.88 -12.33
C LEU A 543 16.91 12.49 -11.70
N ALA A 544 17.51 11.57 -12.43
CA ALA A 544 17.79 10.21 -11.97
C ALA A 544 19.30 10.02 -11.78
N LEU A 545 19.67 9.49 -10.62
CA LEU A 545 21.05 9.17 -10.28
C LEU A 545 21.16 7.66 -10.02
N ARG A 546 22.19 7.03 -10.56
CA ARG A 546 22.50 5.62 -10.29
C ARG A 546 23.97 5.50 -9.90
N GLY A 547 24.26 4.64 -8.94
CA GLY A 547 25.60 4.18 -8.59
C GLY A 547 25.59 2.71 -8.31
N SER A 548 26.60 1.98 -8.77
CA SER A 548 26.80 0.56 -8.47
C SER A 548 28.27 0.27 -8.25
N ALA A 549 28.55 -0.66 -7.34
CA ALA A 549 29.88 -1.14 -7.05
C ALA A 549 29.86 -2.64 -6.81
N GLY A 550 30.91 -3.32 -7.25
CA GLY A 550 31.10 -4.75 -7.07
C GLY A 550 32.52 -5.09 -6.65
N TYR A 551 32.67 -6.17 -5.90
CA TYR A 551 33.95 -6.68 -5.45
C TYR A 551 33.89 -8.20 -5.28
N ALA A 552 34.90 -8.91 -5.78
CA ALA A 552 35.15 -10.31 -5.45
C ALA A 552 36.53 -10.49 -4.81
N ASN A 553 36.64 -11.49 -3.93
CA ASN A 553 37.86 -11.75 -3.17
C ASN A 553 38.87 -12.66 -3.91
N GLU A 554 38.38 -13.41 -4.90
CA GLU A 554 39.17 -14.36 -5.71
C GLU A 554 38.95 -14.09 -7.20
N ASP A 555 39.71 -14.74 -8.06
CA ASP A 555 39.52 -14.67 -9.50
C ASP A 555 38.17 -15.30 -9.88
N LEU A 556 37.38 -14.54 -10.57
CA LEU A 556 36.05 -14.98 -11.01
C LEU A 556 36.16 -15.76 -12.33
N PRO A 557 35.40 -16.85 -12.52
CA PRO A 557 35.24 -17.44 -13.83
C PRO A 557 34.45 -16.51 -14.76
N GLU A 558 34.59 -16.69 -16.06
CA GLU A 558 34.01 -15.87 -17.14
C GLU A 558 32.53 -15.55 -16.90
N ALA A 559 31.71 -16.54 -16.52
CA ALA A 559 30.29 -16.40 -16.27
C ALA A 559 29.96 -15.59 -15.00
N ALA A 560 30.94 -15.27 -14.16
CA ALA A 560 30.75 -14.55 -12.90
C ALA A 560 31.45 -13.19 -12.86
N LEU A 561 32.22 -12.82 -13.86
CA LEU A 561 32.90 -11.52 -13.96
C LEU A 561 31.87 -10.37 -13.81
N PHE A 562 32.35 -9.25 -13.29
CA PHE A 562 31.62 -8.01 -13.46
C PHE A 562 31.86 -7.49 -14.85
N GLU A 563 30.78 -7.12 -15.53
CA GLU A 563 30.83 -6.58 -16.89
C GLU A 563 30.30 -5.14 -16.87
N VAL A 564 31.03 -4.24 -17.52
CA VAL A 564 30.69 -2.83 -17.72
C VAL A 564 30.85 -2.48 -19.19
N GLY A 565 29.95 -1.68 -19.72
CA GLY A 565 29.76 -1.40 -21.13
C GLY A 565 28.34 -1.79 -21.54
N GLY A 566 27.78 -1.13 -22.55
CA GLY A 566 26.46 -1.43 -23.08
C GLY A 566 25.30 -0.68 -22.42
N GLN A 567 24.11 -1.04 -22.83
CA GLN A 567 22.89 -0.26 -22.55
C GLN A 567 22.51 -0.19 -21.05
N ASN A 568 22.90 -1.18 -20.25
CA ASN A 568 22.52 -1.28 -18.82
C ASN A 568 23.60 -0.74 -17.87
N SER A 569 24.74 -0.28 -18.40
CA SER A 569 25.88 0.21 -17.62
C SER A 569 26.43 1.52 -18.20
N VAL A 570 27.48 1.52 -19.00
CA VAL A 570 28.07 2.68 -19.66
C VAL A 570 27.71 2.65 -21.14
N ARG A 571 26.70 3.42 -21.52
CA ARG A 571 26.20 3.47 -22.90
C ARG A 571 27.22 4.14 -23.82
N GLY A 572 27.34 3.67 -25.05
CA GLY A 572 28.35 4.13 -26.02
C GLY A 572 29.53 3.17 -26.18
N TYR A 573 29.61 2.15 -25.32
CA TYR A 573 30.52 1.04 -25.41
C TYR A 573 29.78 -0.26 -25.75
N ARG A 574 30.47 -1.33 -26.12
CA ARG A 574 29.91 -2.65 -26.40
C ARG A 574 29.39 -3.28 -25.11
N ASP A 575 28.46 -4.21 -25.22
CA ASP A 575 27.97 -4.96 -24.06
C ASP A 575 29.10 -5.80 -23.46
N GLY A 576 29.40 -5.63 -22.17
CA GLY A 576 30.48 -6.36 -21.47
C GLY A 576 31.91 -6.01 -21.88
N GLN A 577 32.16 -4.91 -22.59
CA GLN A 577 33.49 -4.53 -23.10
C GLN A 577 34.57 -4.51 -22.01
N PHE A 578 34.23 -4.06 -20.81
CA PHE A 578 35.13 -4.04 -19.66
C PHE A 578 34.70 -5.11 -18.67
N SER A 579 35.63 -5.99 -18.27
CA SER A 579 35.31 -7.09 -17.36
C SER A 579 36.35 -7.23 -16.24
N GLY A 580 35.96 -7.76 -15.09
CA GLY A 580 36.88 -7.93 -13.97
C GLY A 580 36.24 -8.41 -12.66
N ASN A 581 37.10 -8.55 -11.63
CA ASN A 581 36.70 -8.94 -10.27
C ASN A 581 36.14 -7.78 -9.44
N LYS A 582 36.24 -6.57 -9.93
CA LYS A 582 35.76 -5.32 -9.31
C LYS A 582 35.00 -4.51 -10.34
N MET A 583 34.06 -3.73 -9.87
CA MET A 583 33.29 -2.86 -10.75
C MET A 583 32.92 -1.58 -10.01
N LEU A 584 32.92 -0.47 -10.73
CA LEU A 584 32.36 0.81 -10.28
C LEU A 584 31.64 1.47 -11.44
N MET A 585 30.41 1.92 -11.23
CA MET A 585 29.70 2.70 -12.24
C MET A 585 28.78 3.74 -11.64
N GLY A 586 28.58 4.82 -12.39
CA GLY A 586 27.68 5.91 -12.06
C GLY A 586 26.97 6.47 -13.27
N THR A 587 25.72 6.86 -13.11
CA THR A 587 24.90 7.49 -14.15
C THR A 587 24.20 8.71 -13.59
N VAL A 588 24.20 9.79 -14.35
CA VAL A 588 23.36 10.97 -14.15
C VAL A 588 22.49 11.12 -15.39
N GLU A 589 21.18 11.13 -15.19
CA GLU A 589 20.24 11.23 -16.30
C GLU A 589 19.14 12.26 -16.00
N TYR A 590 18.93 13.19 -16.92
CA TYR A 590 17.86 14.17 -16.88
C TYR A 590 16.81 13.81 -17.91
N ARG A 591 15.58 13.54 -17.44
CA ARG A 591 14.40 13.21 -18.27
C ARG A 591 13.46 14.38 -18.36
N PHE A 592 12.91 14.61 -19.54
CA PHE A 592 11.97 15.69 -19.80
C PHE A 592 10.87 15.26 -20.78
N PRO A 593 9.64 15.77 -20.63
CA PRO A 593 8.54 15.42 -21.54
C PRO A 593 8.77 16.03 -22.92
N LEU A 594 8.52 15.26 -23.98
CA LEU A 594 8.48 15.73 -25.36
C LEU A 594 7.03 15.84 -25.86
N VAL A 595 6.32 14.73 -25.85
CA VAL A 595 4.89 14.64 -26.15
C VAL A 595 4.24 13.64 -25.20
N ASN A 596 2.92 13.50 -25.23
CA ASN A 596 2.21 12.55 -24.39
C ASN A 596 2.82 11.13 -24.55
N LYS A 597 3.17 10.50 -23.40
CA LYS A 597 3.81 9.18 -23.31
C LYS A 597 5.23 9.07 -23.92
N VAL A 598 5.86 10.18 -24.31
CA VAL A 598 7.23 10.18 -24.84
C VAL A 598 8.07 11.19 -24.08
N GLN A 599 9.20 10.73 -23.57
CA GLN A 599 10.21 11.52 -22.84
C GLN A 599 11.53 11.51 -23.57
N GLY A 600 12.22 12.65 -23.56
CA GLY A 600 13.63 12.76 -23.91
C GLY A 600 14.49 12.55 -22.67
N ALA A 601 15.70 12.09 -22.87
CA ALA A 601 16.71 11.96 -21.82
C ALA A 601 18.05 12.52 -22.28
N LEU A 602 18.76 13.17 -21.36
CA LEU A 602 20.17 13.52 -21.49
C LEU A 602 20.91 12.75 -20.40
N PHE A 603 21.96 12.08 -20.75
CA PHE A 603 22.70 11.26 -19.77
C PHE A 603 24.20 11.41 -19.89
N THR A 604 24.85 11.12 -18.77
CA THR A 604 26.27 10.84 -18.70
C THR A 604 26.46 9.58 -17.85
N ASP A 605 27.24 8.65 -18.37
CA ASP A 605 27.61 7.42 -17.70
C ASP A 605 29.12 7.43 -17.48
N VAL A 606 29.57 6.81 -16.38
CA VAL A 606 30.98 6.59 -16.09
C VAL A 606 31.11 5.23 -15.39
N GLY A 607 32.10 4.46 -15.75
CA GLY A 607 32.33 3.18 -15.09
C GLY A 607 33.47 2.41 -15.66
N ASP A 608 33.81 1.32 -14.96
CA ASP A 608 34.83 0.38 -15.31
C ASP A 608 34.63 -0.94 -14.55
N ALA A 609 35.14 -2.04 -15.13
CA ALA A 609 35.35 -3.30 -14.43
C ALA A 609 36.81 -3.73 -14.61
N TRP A 610 37.50 -4.08 -13.51
CA TRP A 610 38.92 -4.30 -13.49
C TRP A 610 39.36 -5.35 -12.46
N GLY A 611 40.64 -5.78 -12.55
CA GLY A 611 41.26 -6.73 -11.64
C GLY A 611 40.79 -8.16 -11.85
N GLY A 612 41.63 -9.09 -11.55
CA GLY A 612 41.43 -10.52 -11.76
C GLY A 612 42.60 -11.11 -12.52
N LYS A 613 42.50 -12.39 -12.93
CA LYS A 613 43.54 -13.07 -13.66
C LYS A 613 43.53 -12.64 -15.13
N SER A 614 44.56 -11.89 -15.53
CA SER A 614 44.78 -11.60 -16.95
C SER A 614 45.30 -12.83 -17.69
N TRP A 615 44.71 -13.11 -18.83
CA TRP A 615 45.08 -14.21 -19.73
C TRP A 615 45.84 -13.72 -20.98
N GLY A 616 46.36 -12.49 -20.93
CA GLY A 616 47.01 -11.85 -22.05
C GLY A 616 46.06 -11.54 -23.19
N PRO A 617 46.33 -11.94 -24.43
CA PRO A 617 45.45 -11.63 -25.56
C PRO A 617 44.09 -12.35 -25.50
N TRP A 618 43.89 -13.24 -24.52
CA TRP A 618 42.67 -14.03 -24.32
C TRP A 618 41.65 -13.37 -23.39
N SER A 619 41.91 -12.16 -22.90
CA SER A 619 41.12 -11.53 -21.87
C SER A 619 41.07 -10.01 -22.04
N SER A 620 39.91 -9.43 -21.75
CA SER A 620 39.73 -7.98 -21.65
C SER A 620 40.04 -7.42 -20.26
N ILE A 621 40.49 -8.27 -19.30
CA ILE A 621 40.69 -7.85 -17.91
C ILE A 621 41.95 -7.01 -17.78
N GLU A 622 41.80 -5.80 -17.23
CA GLU A 622 42.93 -4.94 -16.81
C GLU A 622 43.10 -4.95 -15.29
N ASP A 623 44.34 -4.77 -14.81
CA ASP A 623 44.66 -4.85 -13.39
C ASP A 623 44.20 -3.62 -12.59
N ASP A 624 44.27 -2.45 -13.21
CA ASP A 624 44.02 -1.15 -12.57
C ASP A 624 42.70 -0.51 -13.07
N LEU A 625 42.08 0.30 -12.20
CA LEU A 625 40.91 1.07 -12.53
C LEU A 625 41.20 2.13 -13.60
N ASP A 626 40.53 2.04 -14.73
CA ASP A 626 40.50 3.07 -15.78
C ASP A 626 39.07 3.46 -16.10
N LEU A 627 38.64 4.65 -15.65
CA LEU A 627 37.25 5.07 -15.75
C LEU A 627 36.92 5.54 -17.17
N HIS A 628 36.06 4.82 -17.83
CA HIS A 628 35.48 5.14 -19.13
C HIS A 628 34.21 5.96 -18.97
N ALA A 629 34.09 7.06 -19.73
CA ALA A 629 32.97 7.97 -19.65
C ALA A 629 32.23 8.08 -20.98
N SER A 630 30.94 8.30 -20.93
CA SER A 630 30.12 8.59 -22.09
C SER A 630 29.08 9.67 -21.81
N VAL A 631 28.63 10.30 -22.89
CA VAL A 631 27.49 11.23 -22.87
C VAL A 631 26.51 10.81 -23.95
N GLY A 632 25.23 11.11 -23.77
CA GLY A 632 24.26 10.69 -24.76
C GLY A 632 22.89 11.30 -24.66
N LEU A 633 22.08 10.91 -25.64
CA LEU A 633 20.68 11.30 -25.80
C LEU A 633 19.82 10.05 -25.77
N GLY A 634 18.68 10.12 -25.11
CA GLY A 634 17.72 9.03 -25.03
C GLY A 634 16.32 9.45 -25.43
N LEU A 635 15.56 8.52 -25.93
CA LEU A 635 14.12 8.63 -26.18
C LEU A 635 13.43 7.47 -25.50
N GLN A 636 12.50 7.76 -24.61
CA GLN A 636 11.71 6.77 -23.89
C GLN A 636 10.22 6.93 -24.24
N MET A 637 9.57 5.87 -24.65
CA MET A 637 8.15 5.84 -24.99
C MET A 637 7.41 4.85 -24.09
N GLN A 638 6.33 5.30 -23.49
CA GLN A 638 5.44 4.46 -22.68
C GLN A 638 4.54 3.64 -23.59
N THR A 639 4.63 2.31 -23.49
CA THR A 639 3.76 1.40 -24.24
C THR A 639 3.05 0.42 -23.29
N PRO A 640 1.98 -0.24 -23.76
CA PRO A 640 1.30 -1.26 -22.97
C PRO A 640 2.19 -2.45 -22.57
N ILE A 641 3.29 -2.69 -23.28
CA ILE A 641 4.24 -3.78 -23.01
C ILE A 641 5.47 -3.32 -22.19
N GLY A 642 5.46 -2.09 -21.65
CA GLY A 642 6.56 -1.48 -20.91
C GLY A 642 7.13 -0.24 -21.61
N ALA A 643 8.22 0.31 -21.04
CA ALA A 643 8.94 1.42 -21.67
C ALA A 643 9.77 0.92 -22.84
N LEU A 644 9.59 1.50 -24.02
CA LEU A 644 10.54 1.38 -25.13
C LEU A 644 11.56 2.49 -24.98
N ARG A 645 12.83 2.13 -25.03
CA ARG A 645 13.93 3.07 -24.88
C ARG A 645 14.91 2.95 -26.03
N LEU A 646 15.32 4.07 -26.58
CA LEU A 646 16.31 4.20 -27.62
C LEU A 646 17.35 5.23 -27.16
N ASP A 647 18.57 4.78 -26.88
CA ASP A 647 19.66 5.63 -26.41
C ASP A 647 20.78 5.65 -27.44
N TYR A 648 21.36 6.83 -27.68
CA TYR A 648 22.58 6.96 -28.43
C TYR A 648 23.66 7.56 -27.52
N GLY A 649 24.68 6.75 -27.21
CA GLY A 649 25.80 7.13 -26.36
C GLY A 649 27.07 7.35 -27.19
N TRP A 650 27.88 8.32 -26.79
CA TRP A 650 29.21 8.58 -27.33
C TRP A 650 30.24 8.30 -26.23
N GLY A 651 31.03 7.27 -26.42
CA GLY A 651 32.23 6.94 -25.66
C GLY A 651 33.51 7.32 -26.42
N GLU A 652 34.63 6.85 -25.94
CA GLU A 652 35.93 7.10 -26.53
C GLU A 652 36.06 6.42 -27.90
N ASP A 653 35.47 5.23 -28.07
CA ASP A 653 35.51 4.43 -29.30
C ASP A 653 34.44 4.82 -30.33
N GLY A 654 33.74 5.91 -30.09
CA GLY A 654 32.70 6.43 -30.99
C GLY A 654 31.29 6.40 -30.43
N GLY A 655 30.30 6.42 -31.32
CA GLY A 655 28.88 6.46 -30.93
C GLY A 655 28.18 5.12 -31.18
N ARG A 656 27.35 4.67 -30.21
CA ARG A 656 26.57 3.44 -30.32
C ARG A 656 25.11 3.68 -30.03
N LEU A 657 24.26 2.96 -30.75
CA LEU A 657 22.82 2.95 -30.57
C LEU A 657 22.41 1.74 -29.71
N HIS A 658 21.73 2.01 -28.62
CA HIS A 658 21.19 0.99 -27.73
C HIS A 658 19.66 1.02 -27.75
N PHE A 659 19.05 -0.14 -27.83
CA PHE A 659 17.60 -0.29 -27.80
C PHE A 659 17.19 -1.20 -26.63
N ASN A 660 16.26 -0.75 -25.82
CA ASN A 660 15.76 -1.48 -24.65
C ASN A 660 14.24 -1.44 -24.54
N VAL A 661 13.72 -2.51 -23.98
CA VAL A 661 12.32 -2.64 -23.61
C VAL A 661 12.19 -3.08 -22.17
N GLY A 662 11.36 -2.39 -21.40
CA GLY A 662 11.17 -2.66 -19.99
C GLY A 662 11.70 -1.57 -19.05
N GLY A 663 12.47 -0.58 -19.54
CA GLY A 663 12.82 0.63 -18.79
C GLY A 663 13.68 0.41 -17.55
N ASN A 664 14.65 -0.49 -17.61
CA ASN A 664 15.69 -0.60 -16.56
C ASN A 664 16.65 0.58 -16.68
N PHE A 665 16.54 1.49 -15.72
CA PHE A 665 17.54 2.53 -15.47
C PHE A 665 18.28 2.14 -14.20
#